data_d732756755a99c3b2e351a245fed818a
#
_entry.id   d732756755a99c3b2e351a245fed818a
#
_cell.length_a   1.000
_cell.length_b   1.000
_cell.length_c   1.000
_cell.angle_alpha   90.00
_cell.angle_beta   90.00
_cell.angle_gamma   90.00
#
_symmetry.space_group_name_H-M   'P 1'
#
loop_
_entity.id
_entity.type
_entity.pdbx_description
1 polymer ?
#
loop_
_entity_poly.entity_id
_entity_poly.type
_entity_poly.pdbx_seq_one_letter_code
_entity_poly.pdbx_strand_id
1 'polypeptide(L)'
;MSTRNILSIGLASAIACAPVATADETVVDVKSRVVPIIDGCRDLNKNGKIDPYENWRLPVEPRVEDLLARMTLQEKIGQTAYPSLKIAKDKAAALGVEDRGVKTTVQYEVNQNAGFLMVAPFPSTKACAESMNQVQQWAEETRLGIPLIMGIDPHTHIYKGTRIVGGDRSLALSATDNLETVRKVYDVWRKEMRASGIHLLLGPQTDLTTDPRGIRNPDTPGEDAEWAYQMNQAITKGFQGDELGTDSALLCPKHFPGIGSTGGGHDGHQTFLGHPKPPEGVNPGTPLKSTAETIKWHLMPFKGAIDAGTWAIMSPYYVFPEFIEKKRDRIRIVLEDWLRGELGFKGVICADWGAVTPYADIQGGCSTGRVEEEFDRWLKNKQTDEERINGSVRRILAGKFKIGLFDNPYVDPEEAGQIVDCDEHRAIAKEAAHQCQVVLKNEGNLIPLPKGKKVLWADAYTPAQAGELAKTHDIAVVNVRGYNGVGHRKYEGQDLIMFVEDECTTRLKAIHETGTPIVAIYQLRGNPFPIPWVAQNADAILVSYGAHWHGAKGDRETRGGWPEILSGEYEPTGVLRVQIPRSMEQVKAQREDLPFDLGCTKEEMERIAAAIGKGEPPPRHLGDPLFEYGIKGWGPTKGK
;
A
#
# COMPACT_ATOMS: atom_id res chain seq x y z
N MET A 1 -19.27 39.30 64.59
CA MET A 1 -20.55 39.64 63.98
C MET A 1 -20.44 39.19 62.51
N SER A 2 -21.11 38.24 62.00
CA SER A 2 -22.40 37.62 62.11
C SER A 2 -22.28 36.22 61.50
N THR A 3 -22.75 35.26 62.21
CA THR A 3 -22.96 33.86 61.84
C THR A 3 -24.04 33.73 60.77
N ARG A 4 -23.85 32.89 59.74
CA ARG A 4 -24.95 32.30 58.97
C ARG A 4 -24.73 30.80 58.77
N ASN A 5 -25.70 30.07 59.28
CA ASN A 5 -25.91 28.62 59.16
C ASN A 5 -26.05 28.17 57.69
N ILE A 6 -25.45 27.07 57.38
CA ILE A 6 -25.72 26.30 56.14
C ILE A 6 -26.47 25.05 56.54
N LEU A 7 -27.73 24.94 56.11
CA LEU A 7 -28.56 23.74 56.17
C LEU A 7 -27.95 22.68 55.21
N SER A 8 -27.68 21.50 55.74
CA SER A 8 -27.42 20.29 54.97
C SER A 8 -28.75 19.63 54.58
N ILE A 9 -29.05 19.58 53.28
CA ILE A 9 -30.10 18.74 52.71
C ILE A 9 -29.43 17.49 52.16
N GLY A 10 -29.62 16.35 52.84
CA GLY A 10 -29.23 15.05 52.31
C GLY A 10 -30.22 14.59 51.23
N LEU A 11 -29.79 14.45 50.00
CA LEU A 11 -30.46 13.70 48.97
C LEU A 11 -29.86 12.29 48.89
N ALA A 12 -30.60 11.31 49.37
CA ALA A 12 -30.34 9.90 49.11
C ALA A 12 -30.72 9.60 47.66
N SER A 13 -29.76 9.50 46.77
CA SER A 13 -29.96 8.98 45.39
C SER A 13 -29.97 7.46 45.45
N ALA A 14 -31.14 6.86 45.27
CA ALA A 14 -31.26 5.45 44.98
C ALA A 14 -30.67 5.18 43.59
N ILE A 15 -29.51 4.51 43.53
CA ILE A 15 -28.93 3.97 42.31
C ILE A 15 -29.81 2.77 41.92
N ALA A 16 -30.70 2.98 40.96
CA ALA A 16 -31.38 1.89 40.28
C ALA A 16 -30.32 1.19 39.41
N CYS A 17 -29.95 -0.04 39.76
CA CYS A 17 -29.25 -0.94 38.86
C CYS A 17 -30.12 -1.17 37.62
N ALA A 18 -29.75 -0.53 36.50
CA ALA A 18 -30.25 -0.93 35.20
C ALA A 18 -29.78 -2.38 34.94
N PRO A 19 -30.60 -3.25 34.36
CA PRO A 19 -30.17 -4.58 33.99
C PRO A 19 -29.02 -4.42 32.99
N VAL A 20 -27.88 -5.07 33.29
CA VAL A 20 -26.79 -5.27 32.33
C VAL A 20 -27.43 -6.01 31.16
N ALA A 21 -27.52 -5.36 30.00
CA ALA A 21 -27.87 -6.03 28.77
C ALA A 21 -26.86 -7.19 28.61
N THR A 22 -27.38 -8.40 28.60
CA THR A 22 -26.63 -9.59 28.23
C THR A 22 -26.14 -9.31 26.82
N ALA A 23 -24.83 -9.14 26.66
CA ALA A 23 -24.20 -9.14 25.36
C ALA A 23 -24.69 -10.41 24.66
N ASP A 24 -25.23 -10.26 23.46
CA ASP A 24 -25.47 -11.38 22.57
C ASP A 24 -24.18 -12.19 22.56
N GLU A 25 -24.23 -13.46 23.00
CA GLU A 25 -23.09 -14.35 22.94
C GLU A 25 -22.73 -14.48 21.45
N THR A 26 -21.75 -13.75 21.00
CA THR A 26 -21.15 -13.93 19.68
C THR A 26 -20.65 -15.36 19.62
N VAL A 27 -21.39 -16.23 18.94
CA VAL A 27 -21.01 -17.62 18.73
C VAL A 27 -19.79 -17.61 17.82
N VAL A 28 -18.61 -17.86 18.40
CA VAL A 28 -17.38 -18.01 17.62
C VAL A 28 -17.47 -19.33 16.86
N ASP A 29 -17.31 -19.29 15.53
CA ASP A 29 -17.26 -20.47 14.67
C ASP A 29 -15.90 -21.16 14.86
N VAL A 30 -15.82 -22.10 15.80
CA VAL A 30 -14.59 -22.84 16.16
C VAL A 30 -14.40 -23.99 15.19
N LYS A 31 -13.28 -23.98 14.44
CA LYS A 31 -12.92 -25.04 13.49
C LYS A 31 -11.58 -25.67 13.81
N SER A 32 -11.50 -26.99 13.68
CA SER A 32 -10.29 -27.80 13.84
C SER A 32 -10.24 -28.88 12.78
N ARG A 33 -9.03 -29.29 12.38
CA ARG A 33 -8.79 -30.44 11.49
C ARG A 33 -8.00 -31.56 12.17
N VAL A 34 -7.26 -31.25 13.21
CA VAL A 34 -6.33 -32.19 13.86
C VAL A 34 -6.57 -32.30 15.35
N VAL A 35 -6.69 -31.17 16.04
CA VAL A 35 -6.82 -31.16 17.51
C VAL A 35 -8.27 -31.37 17.96
N PRO A 36 -8.50 -31.97 19.13
CA PRO A 36 -9.83 -32.10 19.71
C PRO A 36 -10.48 -30.74 19.96
N ILE A 37 -11.82 -30.69 19.88
CA ILE A 37 -12.62 -29.59 20.39
C ILE A 37 -13.21 -30.02 21.73
N ILE A 38 -12.87 -29.32 22.81
CA ILE A 38 -13.32 -29.58 24.18
C ILE A 38 -14.09 -28.31 24.62
N ASP A 39 -15.31 -28.44 25.11
CA ASP A 39 -16.15 -27.33 25.57
C ASP A 39 -16.23 -26.16 24.55
N GLY A 40 -16.24 -26.47 23.25
CA GLY A 40 -16.29 -25.49 22.17
C GLY A 40 -15.00 -24.67 22.00
N CYS A 41 -13.86 -25.17 22.51
CA CYS A 41 -12.52 -24.61 22.32
C CYS A 41 -11.58 -25.66 21.73
N ARG A 42 -10.54 -25.24 21.01
CA ARG A 42 -9.53 -26.14 20.45
C ARG A 42 -8.49 -26.50 21.50
N ASP A 43 -8.26 -27.78 21.76
CA ASP A 43 -7.14 -28.27 22.61
C ASP A 43 -5.84 -28.28 21.78
N LEU A 44 -5.26 -27.09 21.61
CA LEU A 44 -4.14 -26.86 20.68
C LEU A 44 -2.84 -27.55 21.11
N ASN A 45 -2.59 -27.65 22.42
CA ASN A 45 -1.41 -28.34 22.93
C ASN A 45 -1.65 -29.83 23.23
N LYS A 46 -2.85 -30.33 22.97
CA LYS A 46 -3.21 -31.76 23.03
C LYS A 46 -3.05 -32.37 24.42
N ASN A 47 -3.28 -31.57 25.46
CA ASN A 47 -3.14 -32.03 26.85
C ASN A 47 -4.44 -32.54 27.50
N GLY A 48 -5.56 -32.53 26.73
CA GLY A 48 -6.86 -33.04 27.18
C GLY A 48 -7.67 -32.08 28.05
N LYS A 49 -7.29 -30.82 28.12
CA LYS A 49 -8.00 -29.76 28.84
C LYS A 49 -7.84 -28.41 28.13
N ILE A 50 -8.71 -27.48 28.42
CA ILE A 50 -8.61 -26.12 27.84
C ILE A 50 -7.77 -25.23 28.73
N ASP A 51 -6.65 -24.80 28.22
CA ASP A 51 -5.77 -23.82 28.84
C ASP A 51 -6.25 -22.38 28.54
N PRO A 52 -5.81 -21.36 29.32
CA PRO A 52 -6.29 -19.99 29.10
C PRO A 52 -6.10 -19.48 27.67
N TYR A 53 -4.99 -19.77 26.97
CA TYR A 53 -4.76 -19.31 25.61
C TYR A 53 -5.70 -19.95 24.58
N GLU A 54 -6.27 -21.10 24.87
CA GLU A 54 -7.20 -21.86 24.00
C GLU A 54 -8.65 -21.40 24.18
N ASN A 55 -8.95 -20.75 25.31
CA ASN A 55 -10.31 -20.34 25.64
C ASN A 55 -10.67 -18.99 25.02
N TRP A 56 -11.40 -19.01 23.91
CA TRP A 56 -11.85 -17.80 23.20
C TRP A 56 -12.76 -16.88 24.02
N ARG A 57 -13.36 -17.35 25.10
CA ARG A 57 -14.22 -16.56 26.00
C ARG A 57 -13.41 -15.62 26.89
N LEU A 58 -12.10 -15.84 27.03
CA LEU A 58 -11.21 -14.96 27.78
C LEU A 58 -10.78 -13.76 26.91
N PRO A 59 -10.52 -12.61 27.53
CA PRO A 59 -9.90 -11.47 26.85
C PRO A 59 -8.56 -11.84 26.22
N VAL A 60 -8.15 -11.07 25.20
CA VAL A 60 -6.93 -11.35 24.43
C VAL A 60 -5.67 -11.33 25.30
N GLU A 61 -5.55 -10.37 26.20
CA GLU A 61 -4.35 -10.16 27.01
C GLU A 61 -4.01 -11.39 27.90
N PRO A 62 -4.95 -11.96 28.70
CA PRO A 62 -4.68 -13.19 29.44
C PRO A 62 -4.30 -14.38 28.55
N ARG A 63 -4.90 -14.49 27.34
CA ARG A 63 -4.57 -15.54 26.38
C ARG A 63 -3.14 -15.41 25.89
N VAL A 64 -2.72 -14.18 25.56
CA VAL A 64 -1.35 -13.87 25.12
C VAL A 64 -0.33 -14.20 26.21
N GLU A 65 -0.55 -13.78 27.45
CA GLU A 65 0.42 -13.99 28.54
C GLU A 65 0.54 -15.49 28.91
N ASP A 66 -0.56 -16.24 28.91
CA ASP A 66 -0.52 -17.69 29.15
C ASP A 66 0.27 -18.41 28.04
N LEU A 67 0.01 -18.09 26.76
CA LEU A 67 0.76 -18.69 25.66
C LEU A 67 2.24 -18.32 25.71
N LEU A 68 2.54 -17.05 25.91
CA LEU A 68 3.92 -16.54 25.99
C LEU A 68 4.73 -17.23 27.09
N ALA A 69 4.11 -17.50 28.24
CA ALA A 69 4.73 -18.23 29.34
C ALA A 69 5.02 -19.70 29.03
N ARG A 70 4.30 -20.31 28.07
CA ARG A 70 4.50 -21.70 27.65
C ARG A 70 5.55 -21.85 26.54
N MET A 71 5.87 -20.76 25.83
CA MET A 71 6.79 -20.77 24.70
C MET A 71 8.24 -20.85 25.16
N THR A 72 9.03 -21.68 24.48
CA THR A 72 10.49 -21.64 24.57
C THR A 72 11.03 -20.39 23.86
N LEU A 73 12.28 -20.00 24.15
CA LEU A 73 12.93 -18.88 23.46
C LEU A 73 12.97 -19.10 21.94
N GLN A 74 13.25 -20.33 21.51
CA GLN A 74 13.29 -20.68 20.08
C GLN A 74 11.92 -20.52 19.42
N GLU A 75 10.84 -20.96 20.04
CA GLU A 75 9.48 -20.74 19.55
C GLU A 75 9.13 -19.25 19.47
N LYS A 76 9.56 -18.45 20.45
CA LYS A 76 9.39 -17.00 20.43
C LYS A 76 10.13 -16.35 19.24
N ILE A 77 11.38 -16.74 19.02
CA ILE A 77 12.18 -16.28 17.88
C ILE A 77 11.54 -16.69 16.55
N GLY A 78 11.08 -17.93 16.43
CA GLY A 78 10.37 -18.43 15.25
C GLY A 78 9.15 -17.56 14.89
N GLN A 79 8.38 -17.07 15.89
CA GLN A 79 7.24 -16.20 15.64
C GLN A 79 7.60 -14.87 14.96
N THR A 80 8.85 -14.45 14.99
CA THR A 80 9.33 -13.23 14.32
C THR A 80 9.77 -13.47 12.87
N ALA A 81 9.87 -14.74 12.43
CA ALA A 81 10.30 -15.11 11.08
C ALA A 81 9.17 -14.97 10.07
N TYR A 82 9.49 -14.40 8.89
CA TYR A 82 8.57 -14.20 7.79
C TYR A 82 9.18 -14.67 6.47
N PRO A 83 9.31 -15.99 6.25
CA PRO A 83 9.86 -16.54 5.03
C PRO A 83 8.97 -16.34 3.81
N SER A 84 9.58 -16.28 2.61
CA SER A 84 8.88 -16.22 1.33
C SER A 84 8.46 -17.61 0.86
N LEU A 85 7.19 -17.74 0.46
CA LEU A 85 6.64 -18.95 -0.13
C LEU A 85 6.87 -18.98 -1.63
N LYS A 86 7.57 -20.02 -2.15
CA LYS A 86 7.64 -20.28 -3.59
C LYS A 86 6.89 -21.56 -3.90
N ILE A 87 5.84 -21.48 -4.73
CA ILE A 87 5.14 -22.66 -5.23
C ILE A 87 5.96 -23.26 -6.38
N ALA A 88 6.32 -24.54 -6.28
CA ALA A 88 6.91 -25.27 -7.40
C ALA A 88 5.88 -25.37 -8.53
N LYS A 89 6.33 -25.13 -9.78
CA LYS A 89 5.47 -24.99 -10.97
C LYS A 89 4.53 -26.18 -11.24
N ASP A 90 4.79 -27.35 -10.69
CA ASP A 90 4.16 -28.60 -11.13
C ASP A 90 3.42 -29.42 -10.07
N LYS A 91 3.38 -29.02 -8.79
CA LYS A 91 2.57 -29.75 -7.78
C LYS A 91 2.17 -28.81 -6.63
N ALA A 92 0.87 -28.75 -6.36
CA ALA A 92 0.30 -28.10 -5.17
C ALA A 92 0.82 -28.66 -3.81
N ALA A 93 1.60 -29.74 -3.85
CA ALA A 93 2.14 -30.43 -2.68
C ALA A 93 3.57 -30.04 -2.30
N ALA A 94 4.29 -29.26 -3.12
CA ALA A 94 5.66 -28.86 -2.83
C ALA A 94 5.73 -27.33 -2.65
N LEU A 95 5.16 -26.84 -1.55
CA LEU A 95 5.34 -25.48 -1.11
C LEU A 95 6.81 -25.30 -0.65
N GLY A 96 7.61 -24.62 -1.45
CA GLY A 96 9.02 -24.38 -1.15
C GLY A 96 9.27 -22.94 -0.72
N VAL A 97 10.17 -22.75 0.23
CA VAL A 97 10.69 -21.46 0.67
C VAL A 97 12.14 -21.36 0.20
N GLU A 98 12.55 -20.22 -0.34
CA GLU A 98 13.93 -19.95 -0.71
C GLU A 98 14.38 -18.64 -0.05
N ASP A 99 15.40 -18.74 0.81
CA ASP A 99 16.05 -17.61 1.42
C ASP A 99 17.54 -17.61 1.05
N ARG A 100 18.00 -16.59 0.30
CA ARG A 100 19.40 -16.40 -0.15
C ARG A 100 20.08 -17.70 -0.66
N GLY A 101 19.32 -18.52 -1.38
CA GLY A 101 19.82 -19.77 -1.95
C GLY A 101 19.69 -21.00 -1.06
N VAL A 102 19.22 -20.87 0.17
CA VAL A 102 18.84 -22.01 1.01
C VAL A 102 17.41 -22.40 0.68
N LYS A 103 17.20 -23.61 0.16
CA LYS A 103 15.87 -24.15 -0.10
C LYS A 103 15.38 -24.90 1.13
N THR A 104 14.23 -24.50 1.63
CA THR A 104 13.52 -25.19 2.69
C THR A 104 12.08 -25.46 2.26
N THR A 105 11.34 -26.23 3.02
CA THR A 105 9.91 -26.48 2.76
C THR A 105 9.07 -25.64 3.70
N VAL A 106 7.85 -25.28 3.26
CA VAL A 106 6.88 -24.58 4.11
C VAL A 106 6.62 -25.38 5.39
N GLN A 107 6.45 -26.69 5.27
CA GLN A 107 6.24 -27.55 6.44
C GLN A 107 7.41 -27.51 7.43
N TYR A 108 8.65 -27.42 6.93
CA TYR A 108 9.80 -27.24 7.80
C TYR A 108 9.73 -25.92 8.57
N GLU A 109 9.46 -24.80 7.88
CA GLU A 109 9.34 -23.50 8.51
C GLU A 109 8.19 -23.46 9.55
N VAL A 110 7.05 -24.08 9.24
CA VAL A 110 5.94 -24.25 10.18
C VAL A 110 6.37 -25.04 11.42
N ASN A 111 7.08 -26.16 11.22
CA ASN A 111 7.61 -26.99 12.32
C ASN A 111 8.65 -26.26 13.18
N GLN A 112 9.33 -25.24 12.62
CA GLN A 112 10.21 -24.34 13.37
C GLN A 112 9.45 -23.12 13.95
N ASN A 113 8.12 -23.17 14.00
CA ASN A 113 7.25 -22.13 14.55
C ASN A 113 7.34 -20.77 13.85
N ALA A 114 7.57 -20.72 12.53
CA ALA A 114 7.46 -19.47 11.77
C ALA A 114 6.13 -18.76 12.07
N GLY A 115 6.18 -17.46 12.33
CA GLY A 115 4.99 -16.68 12.66
C GLY A 115 4.18 -16.28 11.43
N PHE A 116 4.83 -16.22 10.27
CA PHE A 116 4.31 -15.68 9.02
C PHE A 116 4.75 -16.50 7.82
N LEU A 117 4.00 -16.38 6.72
CA LEU A 117 4.42 -16.82 5.39
C LEU A 117 4.03 -15.81 4.33
N MET A 118 4.97 -15.52 3.39
CA MET A 118 4.69 -14.73 2.19
C MET A 118 4.03 -15.62 1.15
N VAL A 119 2.85 -15.20 0.69
CA VAL A 119 2.07 -15.92 -0.31
C VAL A 119 2.55 -15.55 -1.71
N ALA A 120 2.83 -16.54 -2.55
CA ALA A 120 3.13 -16.40 -3.97
C ALA A 120 1.85 -16.57 -4.81
N PRO A 121 1.84 -16.17 -6.10
CA PRO A 121 0.66 -16.29 -6.93
C PRO A 121 0.17 -17.73 -7.13
N PHE A 122 -1.11 -17.95 -6.90
CA PHE A 122 -1.80 -19.23 -7.09
C PHE A 122 -2.51 -19.29 -8.47
N PRO A 123 -2.81 -20.51 -8.98
CA PRO A 123 -3.55 -20.67 -10.23
C PRO A 123 -5.04 -20.30 -10.11
N SER A 124 -5.63 -20.39 -8.92
CA SER A 124 -7.03 -20.03 -8.64
C SER A 124 -7.25 -19.70 -7.17
N THR A 125 -8.39 -19.08 -6.86
CA THR A 125 -8.85 -18.79 -5.51
C THR A 125 -8.98 -20.05 -4.66
N LYS A 126 -9.62 -21.10 -5.22
CA LYS A 126 -9.77 -22.39 -4.57
C LYS A 126 -8.42 -23.00 -4.20
N ALA A 127 -7.47 -23.05 -5.13
CA ALA A 127 -6.13 -23.57 -4.88
C ALA A 127 -5.37 -22.77 -3.79
N CYS A 128 -5.60 -21.46 -3.73
CA CYS A 128 -5.06 -20.62 -2.66
C CYS A 128 -5.65 -21.02 -1.31
N ALA A 129 -6.96 -21.03 -1.18
CA ALA A 129 -7.68 -21.35 0.05
C ALA A 129 -7.33 -22.77 0.57
N GLU A 130 -7.29 -23.77 -0.32
CA GLU A 130 -6.88 -25.14 0.01
C GLU A 130 -5.44 -25.18 0.54
N SER A 131 -4.52 -24.44 -0.08
CA SER A 131 -3.12 -24.39 0.33
C SER A 131 -2.94 -23.68 1.67
N MET A 132 -3.66 -22.56 1.91
CA MET A 132 -3.63 -21.87 3.19
C MET A 132 -4.18 -22.76 4.32
N ASN A 133 -5.27 -23.47 4.05
CA ASN A 133 -5.82 -24.47 4.98
C ASN A 133 -4.82 -25.58 5.32
N GLN A 134 -4.06 -26.07 4.32
CA GLN A 134 -3.03 -27.08 4.56
C GLN A 134 -1.91 -26.56 5.46
N VAL A 135 -1.48 -25.32 5.27
CA VAL A 135 -0.45 -24.70 6.12
C VAL A 135 -0.95 -24.53 7.56
N GLN A 136 -2.20 -24.10 7.73
CA GLN A 136 -2.81 -23.99 9.07
C GLN A 136 -2.96 -25.35 9.75
N GLN A 137 -3.24 -26.40 8.98
CA GLN A 137 -3.28 -27.76 9.52
C GLN A 137 -1.90 -28.21 10.04
N TRP A 138 -0.83 -27.94 9.31
CA TRP A 138 0.53 -28.22 9.81
C TRP A 138 0.88 -27.43 11.07
N ALA A 139 0.41 -26.17 11.16
CA ALA A 139 0.57 -25.37 12.39
C ALA A 139 -0.17 -25.99 13.59
N GLU A 140 -1.39 -26.49 13.37
CA GLU A 140 -2.20 -27.18 14.37
C GLU A 140 -1.52 -28.47 14.88
N GLU A 141 -0.68 -29.12 14.06
CA GLU A 141 0.11 -30.32 14.43
C GLU A 141 1.29 -29.99 15.36
N THR A 142 1.77 -28.74 15.41
CA THR A 142 2.90 -28.34 16.27
C THR A 142 2.56 -28.40 17.77
N ARG A 143 3.57 -28.27 18.64
CA ARG A 143 3.44 -28.42 20.09
C ARG A 143 2.39 -27.51 20.73
N LEU A 144 2.29 -26.26 20.28
CA LEU A 144 1.36 -25.25 20.83
C LEU A 144 0.25 -24.86 19.83
N GLY A 145 0.25 -25.44 18.64
CA GLY A 145 -0.77 -25.19 17.62
C GLY A 145 -0.91 -23.73 17.19
N ILE A 146 0.18 -22.95 17.22
CA ILE A 146 0.16 -21.51 16.94
C ILE A 146 -0.09 -21.28 15.43
N PRO A 147 -1.21 -20.66 15.02
CA PRO A 147 -1.51 -20.43 13.61
C PRO A 147 -0.57 -19.39 12.98
N LEU A 148 -0.38 -19.47 11.64
CA LEU A 148 0.43 -18.51 10.90
C LEU A 148 -0.42 -17.36 10.37
N ILE A 149 0.21 -16.19 10.23
CA ILE A 149 -0.31 -15.07 9.43
C ILE A 149 0.20 -15.24 8.00
N MET A 150 -0.72 -15.41 7.05
CA MET A 150 -0.42 -15.41 5.63
C MET A 150 -0.44 -13.98 5.12
N GLY A 151 0.65 -13.52 4.51
CA GLY A 151 0.76 -12.16 4.00
C GLY A 151 1.10 -12.10 2.51
N ILE A 152 0.82 -10.96 1.88
CA ILE A 152 1.07 -10.72 0.46
C ILE A 152 1.60 -9.34 0.19
N ASP A 153 2.42 -9.20 -0.88
CA ASP A 153 2.97 -7.95 -1.39
C ASP A 153 3.16 -8.02 -2.92
N PRO A 154 2.58 -7.14 -3.69
CA PRO A 154 1.34 -6.41 -3.44
C PRO A 154 0.10 -7.30 -3.59
N HIS A 155 -1.05 -6.84 -3.09
CA HIS A 155 -2.32 -7.58 -3.11
C HIS A 155 -2.75 -8.11 -4.49
N THR A 156 -2.35 -7.46 -5.57
CA THR A 156 -2.71 -7.82 -6.95
C THR A 156 -2.04 -9.08 -7.48
N HIS A 157 -1.11 -9.67 -6.75
CA HIS A 157 -0.32 -10.81 -7.21
C HIS A 157 -0.76 -12.16 -6.64
N ILE A 158 -1.96 -12.25 -6.04
CA ILE A 158 -2.44 -13.50 -5.41
C ILE A 158 -2.73 -14.59 -6.45
N TYR A 159 -3.26 -14.23 -7.63
CA TYR A 159 -3.67 -15.21 -8.63
C TYR A 159 -3.05 -14.94 -9.99
N LYS A 160 -2.67 -16.03 -10.70
CA LYS A 160 -2.29 -15.95 -12.12
C LYS A 160 -3.52 -15.76 -12.99
N GLY A 161 -3.67 -14.56 -13.58
CA GLY A 161 -4.73 -14.28 -14.53
C GLY A 161 -6.10 -14.00 -13.92
N THR A 162 -6.22 -14.03 -12.59
CA THR A 162 -7.37 -13.52 -11.84
C THR A 162 -6.82 -12.57 -10.79
N ARG A 163 -7.28 -11.36 -10.74
CA ARG A 163 -6.81 -10.36 -9.79
C ARG A 163 -7.88 -10.14 -8.73
N ILE A 164 -7.47 -9.86 -7.50
CA ILE A 164 -8.34 -9.20 -6.53
C ILE A 164 -8.88 -7.93 -7.19
N VAL A 165 -10.15 -7.68 -7.01
CA VAL A 165 -10.82 -6.52 -7.58
C VAL A 165 -10.20 -5.25 -7.05
N GLY A 166 -9.93 -4.32 -7.92
CA GLY A 166 -9.44 -3.02 -7.56
C GLY A 166 -8.03 -2.72 -8.06
N GLY A 167 -7.82 -1.50 -8.51
CA GLY A 167 -6.59 -1.06 -9.13
C GLY A 167 -5.39 -1.02 -8.20
N ASP A 168 -4.25 -1.30 -8.77
CA ASP A 168 -2.93 -1.40 -8.14
C ASP A 168 -2.38 -0.06 -7.63
N ARG A 169 -3.10 1.05 -7.78
CA ARG A 169 -2.48 2.35 -7.78
C ARG A 169 -3.11 3.28 -6.75
N SER A 170 -2.42 3.50 -5.65
CA SER A 170 -2.84 4.47 -4.63
C SER A 170 -3.05 5.87 -5.20
N LEU A 171 -2.28 6.26 -6.23
CA LEU A 171 -2.46 7.55 -6.91
C LEU A 171 -3.82 7.65 -7.61
N ALA A 172 -4.31 6.57 -8.23
CA ALA A 172 -5.64 6.53 -8.85
C ALA A 172 -6.75 6.64 -7.79
N LEU A 173 -6.65 5.88 -6.70
CA LEU A 173 -7.59 5.98 -5.59
C LEU A 173 -7.56 7.35 -4.93
N SER A 174 -6.38 7.94 -4.77
CA SER A 174 -6.19 9.30 -4.26
C SER A 174 -6.91 10.32 -5.15
N ALA A 175 -6.83 10.14 -6.47
CA ALA A 175 -7.48 11.02 -7.45
C ALA A 175 -9.01 10.98 -7.40
N THR A 176 -9.63 9.97 -6.79
CA THR A 176 -11.10 9.93 -6.62
C THR A 176 -11.64 11.09 -5.78
N ASP A 177 -10.80 11.71 -4.95
CA ASP A 177 -11.18 12.76 -3.99
C ASP A 177 -12.32 12.31 -3.04
N ASN A 178 -12.41 11.01 -2.79
CA ASN A 178 -13.53 10.41 -2.06
C ASN A 178 -13.04 9.33 -1.07
N LEU A 179 -12.94 9.72 0.21
CA LEU A 179 -12.46 8.83 1.27
C LEU A 179 -13.38 7.60 1.49
N GLU A 180 -14.68 7.74 1.21
CA GLU A 180 -15.61 6.60 1.31
C GLU A 180 -15.38 5.57 0.20
N THR A 181 -15.07 6.02 -1.02
CA THR A 181 -14.66 5.13 -2.12
C THR A 181 -13.35 4.41 -1.77
N VAL A 182 -12.36 5.13 -1.24
CA VAL A 182 -11.12 4.52 -0.74
C VAL A 182 -11.41 3.45 0.30
N ARG A 183 -12.24 3.75 1.30
CA ARG A 183 -12.63 2.81 2.34
C ARG A 183 -13.30 1.56 1.78
N LYS A 184 -14.28 1.71 0.86
CA LYS A 184 -14.98 0.59 0.21
C LYS A 184 -14.05 -0.31 -0.59
N VAL A 185 -13.11 0.25 -1.35
CA VAL A 185 -12.14 -0.54 -2.11
C VAL A 185 -11.27 -1.38 -1.19
N TYR A 186 -10.79 -0.82 -0.09
CA TYR A 186 -9.99 -1.57 0.88
C TYR A 186 -10.82 -2.59 1.69
N ASP A 187 -12.11 -2.35 1.90
CA ASP A 187 -13.03 -3.35 2.48
C ASP A 187 -13.24 -4.54 1.53
N VAL A 188 -13.39 -4.27 0.22
CA VAL A 188 -13.41 -5.33 -0.80
C VAL A 188 -12.13 -6.17 -0.74
N TRP A 189 -10.95 -5.53 -0.71
CA TRP A 189 -9.68 -6.26 -0.61
C TRP A 189 -9.58 -7.09 0.67
N ARG A 190 -10.02 -6.54 1.80
CA ARG A 190 -10.12 -7.29 3.06
C ARG A 190 -10.94 -8.56 2.90
N LYS A 191 -12.16 -8.43 2.38
CA LYS A 191 -13.08 -9.56 2.17
C LYS A 191 -12.48 -10.64 1.27
N GLU A 192 -11.93 -10.24 0.13
CA GLU A 192 -11.33 -11.16 -0.85
C GLU A 192 -10.09 -11.87 -0.29
N MET A 193 -9.22 -11.14 0.41
CA MET A 193 -8.04 -11.73 1.04
C MET A 193 -8.43 -12.70 2.16
N ARG A 194 -9.34 -12.31 3.04
CA ARG A 194 -9.79 -13.18 4.15
C ARG A 194 -10.45 -14.44 3.62
N ALA A 195 -11.33 -14.36 2.63
CA ALA A 195 -11.94 -15.52 1.99
C ALA A 195 -10.89 -16.48 1.38
N SER A 196 -9.75 -15.96 0.94
CA SER A 196 -8.64 -16.74 0.38
C SER A 196 -7.68 -17.32 1.45
N GLY A 197 -7.90 -17.04 2.74
CA GLY A 197 -7.03 -17.44 3.84
C GLY A 197 -5.77 -16.57 3.98
N ILE A 198 -5.82 -15.32 3.47
CA ILE A 198 -4.73 -14.34 3.56
C ILE A 198 -5.11 -13.27 4.58
N HIS A 199 -4.19 -12.95 5.48
CA HIS A 199 -4.47 -12.20 6.70
C HIS A 199 -3.77 -10.84 6.76
N LEU A 200 -2.67 -10.63 6.00
CA LEU A 200 -1.81 -9.46 6.09
C LEU A 200 -1.52 -8.90 4.69
N LEU A 201 -1.77 -7.59 4.51
CA LEU A 201 -1.28 -6.83 3.38
C LEU A 201 -0.02 -6.06 3.77
N LEU A 202 1.09 -6.29 3.05
CA LEU A 202 2.29 -5.45 3.12
C LEU A 202 2.10 -4.20 2.25
N GLY A 203 1.38 -3.27 2.77
CA GLY A 203 0.91 -2.06 2.12
C GLY A 203 -0.12 -1.33 2.99
N PRO A 204 -0.64 -0.18 2.49
CA PRO A 204 -0.32 0.46 1.22
C PRO A 204 1.10 1.05 1.21
N GLN A 205 1.57 1.48 0.02
CA GLN A 205 2.69 2.39 -0.03
C GLN A 205 2.20 3.78 0.39
N THR A 206 2.66 4.19 1.56
CA THR A 206 2.21 5.42 2.25
C THR A 206 3.15 6.59 1.99
N ASP A 207 4.29 6.31 1.32
CA ASP A 207 5.24 7.32 0.88
C ASP A 207 4.60 8.37 -0.03
N LEU A 208 5.11 9.62 -0.02
CA LEU A 208 4.65 10.69 -0.89
C LEU A 208 5.39 10.71 -2.24
N THR A 209 4.77 11.32 -3.24
CA THR A 209 5.39 11.68 -4.52
C THR A 209 5.94 13.10 -4.44
N THR A 210 7.10 13.33 -3.89
CA THR A 210 7.75 14.65 -3.88
C THR A 210 8.76 14.82 -5.00
N ASP A 211 9.31 13.70 -5.52
CA ASP A 211 10.11 13.71 -6.76
C ASP A 211 9.29 13.09 -7.91
N PRO A 212 8.97 13.85 -8.98
CA PRO A 212 8.26 13.32 -10.15
C PRO A 212 8.94 12.12 -10.80
N ARG A 213 10.27 11.95 -10.64
CA ARG A 213 11.05 10.83 -11.19
C ARG A 213 10.87 9.53 -10.43
N GLY A 214 10.37 9.57 -9.21
CA GLY A 214 10.26 8.42 -8.32
C GLY A 214 9.53 7.23 -8.95
N ILE A 215 10.18 6.08 -9.06
CA ILE A 215 9.61 4.91 -9.73
C ILE A 215 8.43 4.27 -8.99
N ARG A 216 8.25 4.64 -7.72
CA ARG A 216 7.15 4.19 -6.84
C ARG A 216 5.94 5.13 -6.86
N ASN A 217 6.01 6.25 -7.55
CA ASN A 217 4.95 7.27 -7.57
C ASN A 217 3.53 6.74 -7.86
N PRO A 218 3.33 5.73 -8.76
CA PRO A 218 2.00 5.18 -8.99
C PRO A 218 1.32 4.60 -7.76
N ASP A 219 2.12 4.08 -6.84
CA ASP A 219 1.65 3.35 -5.68
C ASP A 219 1.51 4.27 -4.45
N THR A 220 1.82 5.57 -4.60
CA THR A 220 1.74 6.60 -3.56
C THR A 220 0.43 7.39 -3.63
N PRO A 221 0.02 8.07 -2.55
CA PRO A 221 -1.18 8.93 -2.55
C PRO A 221 -1.01 10.27 -3.27
N GLY A 222 0.17 10.58 -3.82
CA GLY A 222 0.54 11.87 -4.39
C GLY A 222 1.48 12.68 -3.49
N GLU A 223 1.53 14.00 -3.67
CA GLU A 223 2.48 14.87 -2.98
C GLU A 223 1.92 15.59 -1.73
N ASP A 224 0.60 15.54 -1.52
CA ASP A 224 -0.11 16.21 -0.43
C ASP A 224 -0.19 15.32 0.81
N ALA A 225 0.59 15.63 1.84
CA ALA A 225 0.61 14.85 3.08
C ALA A 225 -0.67 14.98 3.92
N GLU A 226 -1.39 16.10 3.84
CA GLU A 226 -2.65 16.29 4.57
C GLU A 226 -3.75 15.40 3.99
N TRP A 227 -3.83 15.32 2.66
CA TRP A 227 -4.71 14.38 1.99
C TRP A 227 -4.29 12.93 2.26
N ALA A 228 -3.00 12.63 2.15
CA ALA A 228 -2.46 11.31 2.40
C ALA A 228 -2.71 10.83 3.85
N TYR A 229 -2.66 11.73 4.83
CA TYR A 229 -3.05 11.46 6.21
C TYR A 229 -4.49 10.96 6.29
N GLN A 230 -5.45 11.68 5.71
CA GLN A 230 -6.88 11.31 5.71
C GLN A 230 -7.11 10.02 4.92
N MET A 231 -6.46 9.87 3.77
CA MET A 231 -6.55 8.68 2.93
C MET A 231 -6.06 7.43 3.68
N ASN A 232 -4.95 7.52 4.42
CA ASN A 232 -4.45 6.38 5.19
C ASN A 232 -5.33 6.02 6.39
N GLN A 233 -6.06 6.98 6.95
CA GLN A 233 -7.12 6.68 7.92
C GLN A 233 -8.26 5.89 7.27
N ALA A 234 -8.76 6.32 6.12
CA ALA A 234 -9.81 5.64 5.39
C ALA A 234 -9.39 4.21 4.96
N ILE A 235 -8.16 4.06 4.48
CA ILE A 235 -7.54 2.76 4.14
C ILE A 235 -7.52 1.84 5.36
N THR A 236 -6.99 2.31 6.48
CA THR A 236 -6.86 1.50 7.70
C THR A 236 -8.22 1.04 8.19
N LYS A 237 -9.21 1.93 8.25
CA LYS A 237 -10.58 1.60 8.65
C LYS A 237 -11.30 0.68 7.66
N GLY A 238 -11.08 0.85 6.36
CA GLY A 238 -11.64 -0.04 5.34
C GLY A 238 -11.08 -1.47 5.44
N PHE A 239 -9.79 -1.60 5.71
CA PHE A 239 -9.11 -2.88 5.72
C PHE A 239 -9.13 -3.61 7.07
N GLN A 240 -9.02 -2.87 8.18
CA GLN A 240 -9.00 -3.45 9.53
C GLN A 240 -10.34 -3.34 10.27
N GLY A 241 -11.25 -2.48 9.83
CA GLY A 241 -12.39 -2.04 10.63
C GLY A 241 -12.01 -0.88 11.56
N ASP A 242 -12.97 -0.41 12.34
CA ASP A 242 -12.71 0.62 13.36
C ASP A 242 -11.89 0.05 14.54
N GLU A 243 -12.06 -1.25 14.81
CA GLU A 243 -11.26 -2.06 15.72
C GLU A 243 -10.97 -3.42 15.08
N LEU A 244 -9.84 -4.05 15.48
CA LEU A 244 -9.51 -5.40 15.00
C LEU A 244 -10.48 -6.43 15.57
N GLY A 245 -11.11 -7.18 14.67
CA GLY A 245 -12.04 -8.27 14.96
C GLY A 245 -11.80 -9.49 14.06
N THR A 246 -12.64 -10.50 14.21
CA THR A 246 -12.50 -11.80 13.52
C THR A 246 -12.63 -11.73 12.00
N ASP A 247 -13.27 -10.69 11.48
CA ASP A 247 -13.40 -10.40 10.05
C ASP A 247 -12.34 -9.41 9.52
N SER A 248 -11.51 -8.83 10.39
CA SER A 248 -10.43 -7.93 10.01
C SER A 248 -9.32 -8.65 9.26
N ALA A 249 -8.64 -7.92 8.38
CA ALA A 249 -7.29 -8.27 7.90
C ALA A 249 -6.29 -7.24 8.44
N LEU A 250 -5.02 -7.62 8.52
CA LEU A 250 -3.95 -6.81 9.08
C LEU A 250 -3.28 -5.96 8.00
N LEU A 251 -2.95 -4.72 8.33
CA LEU A 251 -2.33 -3.77 7.42
C LEU A 251 -0.91 -3.43 7.87
N CYS A 252 0.00 -3.26 6.90
CA CYS A 252 1.39 -2.87 7.14
C CYS A 252 1.82 -1.76 6.17
N PRO A 253 1.41 -0.48 6.41
CA PRO A 253 1.85 0.67 5.63
C PRO A 253 3.37 0.76 5.52
N LYS A 254 3.87 1.21 4.35
CA LYS A 254 5.30 1.20 4.02
C LYS A 254 5.70 2.37 3.13
N HIS A 255 7.00 2.75 3.09
CA HIS A 255 8.15 2.32 3.87
C HIS A 255 8.55 3.46 4.79
N PHE A 256 8.46 3.26 6.08
CA PHE A 256 8.67 4.33 7.06
C PHE A 256 10.15 4.66 7.27
N PRO A 257 10.56 5.95 7.08
CA PRO A 257 9.83 7.06 6.51
C PRO A 257 10.29 7.39 5.07
N GLY A 258 9.37 7.84 4.25
CA GLY A 258 9.59 8.81 3.19
C GLY A 258 10.51 8.46 2.02
N ILE A 259 10.42 7.26 1.44
CA ILE A 259 11.19 6.89 0.24
C ILE A 259 10.95 7.85 -0.95
N GLY A 260 9.83 8.57 -0.99
CA GLY A 260 9.52 9.54 -2.06
C GLY A 260 10.52 10.69 -2.21
N SER A 261 11.32 10.97 -1.17
CA SER A 261 12.39 11.98 -1.22
C SER A 261 13.77 11.42 -1.55
N THR A 262 13.86 10.23 -2.15
CA THR A 262 15.15 9.65 -2.55
C THR A 262 15.76 10.46 -3.70
N GLY A 263 17.00 10.88 -3.54
CA GLY A 263 17.69 11.71 -4.53
C GLY A 263 17.72 11.11 -5.93
N GLY A 264 17.43 11.94 -6.95
CA GLY A 264 17.41 11.55 -8.34
C GLY A 264 16.28 10.62 -8.76
N GLY A 265 15.26 10.43 -7.92
CA GLY A 265 14.10 9.57 -8.18
C GLY A 265 14.35 8.06 -8.03
N HIS A 266 15.50 7.65 -7.50
CA HIS A 266 15.86 6.24 -7.34
C HIS A 266 15.01 5.54 -6.28
N ASP A 267 14.83 4.23 -6.47
CA ASP A 267 14.16 3.38 -5.48
C ASP A 267 15.14 2.96 -4.36
N GLY A 268 14.66 2.92 -3.13
CA GLY A 268 15.41 2.37 -2.00
C GLY A 268 15.91 0.93 -2.22
N HIS A 269 15.19 0.11 -3.00
CA HIS A 269 15.62 -1.24 -3.38
C HIS A 269 16.88 -1.25 -4.23
N GLN A 270 17.09 -0.26 -5.07
CA GLN A 270 18.27 -0.17 -5.93
C GLN A 270 19.56 -0.02 -5.13
N THR A 271 19.46 0.59 -3.96
CA THR A 271 20.60 0.77 -3.05
C THR A 271 21.03 -0.53 -2.37
N PHE A 272 20.09 -1.47 -2.20
CA PHE A 272 20.30 -2.70 -1.44
C PHE A 272 20.39 -3.94 -2.32
N LEU A 273 19.51 -4.09 -3.30
CA LEU A 273 19.38 -5.29 -4.13
C LEU A 273 20.03 -5.14 -5.52
N GLY A 274 20.43 -3.93 -5.92
CA GLY A 274 21.00 -3.64 -7.24
C GLY A 274 20.02 -3.92 -8.41
N HIS A 275 18.72 -3.79 -8.20
CA HIS A 275 17.69 -4.05 -9.20
C HIS A 275 16.79 -2.82 -9.45
N PRO A 276 16.61 -2.48 -10.73
CA PRO A 276 17.50 -2.79 -11.88
C PRO A 276 18.88 -2.17 -11.69
N LYS A 277 19.93 -2.85 -12.10
CA LYS A 277 21.28 -2.30 -11.99
C LYS A 277 21.37 -1.03 -12.85
N PRO A 278 21.72 0.12 -12.27
CA PRO A 278 22.00 1.32 -13.05
C PRO A 278 23.22 1.10 -13.94
N PRO A 279 23.44 1.95 -14.96
CA PRO A 279 24.67 1.97 -15.73
C PRO A 279 25.92 2.09 -14.84
N GLU A 280 27.07 1.63 -15.33
CA GLU A 280 28.34 1.78 -14.63
C GLU A 280 28.61 3.26 -14.31
N GLY A 281 29.01 3.54 -13.09
CA GLY A 281 29.24 4.91 -12.59
C GLY A 281 28.01 5.62 -12.02
N VAL A 282 26.80 5.07 -12.19
CA VAL A 282 25.60 5.58 -11.52
C VAL A 282 25.45 4.92 -10.14
N ASN A 283 25.46 5.72 -9.09
CA ASN A 283 25.21 5.24 -7.73
C ASN A 283 23.73 5.36 -7.40
N PRO A 284 22.98 4.26 -7.37
CA PRO A 284 21.56 4.30 -6.99
C PRO A 284 21.34 4.54 -5.48
N GLY A 285 22.38 4.49 -4.69
CA GLY A 285 22.35 4.57 -3.23
C GLY A 285 22.26 5.98 -2.67
N THR A 286 21.53 6.90 -3.32
CA THR A 286 21.36 8.24 -2.77
C THR A 286 20.47 8.18 -1.52
N PRO A 287 20.84 8.88 -0.43
CA PRO A 287 20.01 8.98 0.77
C PRO A 287 18.74 9.78 0.49
N LEU A 288 17.79 9.73 1.42
CA LEU A 288 16.64 10.62 1.41
C LEU A 288 17.12 12.06 1.56
N LYS A 289 16.61 12.95 0.72
CA LYS A 289 16.98 14.37 0.69
C LYS A 289 16.27 15.21 1.74
N SER A 290 15.29 14.63 2.45
CA SER A 290 14.59 15.32 3.53
C SER A 290 15.54 15.88 4.57
N THR A 291 15.27 17.12 5.01
CA THR A 291 15.91 17.77 6.16
C THR A 291 15.17 17.43 7.46
N ALA A 292 15.68 17.89 8.60
CA ALA A 292 14.99 17.73 9.89
C ALA A 292 13.62 18.46 9.94
N GLU A 293 13.44 19.50 9.13
CA GLU A 293 12.18 20.21 8.96
C GLU A 293 11.25 19.47 8.02
N THR A 294 11.71 19.12 6.81
CA THR A 294 10.86 18.60 5.74
C THR A 294 10.47 17.13 5.93
N ILE A 295 11.24 16.34 6.71
CA ILE A 295 10.86 14.96 7.04
C ILE A 295 9.48 14.88 7.72
N LYS A 296 9.04 15.91 8.42
CA LYS A 296 7.72 15.97 9.06
C LYS A 296 6.58 15.80 8.05
N TRP A 297 6.75 16.33 6.82
CA TRP A 297 5.80 16.13 5.74
C TRP A 297 5.67 14.66 5.36
N HIS A 298 6.80 13.96 5.27
CA HIS A 298 6.85 12.53 4.94
C HIS A 298 6.40 11.61 6.08
N LEU A 299 6.42 12.08 7.35
CA LEU A 299 5.90 11.33 8.49
C LEU A 299 4.37 11.41 8.60
N MET A 300 3.77 12.49 8.13
CA MET A 300 2.33 12.76 8.29
C MET A 300 1.41 11.66 7.73
N PRO A 301 1.61 11.08 6.55
CA PRO A 301 0.78 9.99 6.04
C PRO A 301 0.79 8.74 6.95
N PHE A 302 1.96 8.41 7.53
CA PHE A 302 2.08 7.31 8.49
C PHE A 302 1.37 7.61 9.80
N LYS A 303 1.40 8.87 10.25
CA LYS A 303 0.62 9.32 11.41
C LYS A 303 -0.88 9.08 11.19
N GLY A 304 -1.39 9.29 9.97
CA GLY A 304 -2.78 8.97 9.62
C GLY A 304 -3.13 7.49 9.84
N ALA A 305 -2.27 6.59 9.38
CA ALA A 305 -2.44 5.15 9.60
C ALA A 305 -2.34 4.77 11.10
N ILE A 306 -1.40 5.39 11.84
CA ILE A 306 -1.21 5.16 13.29
C ILE A 306 -2.46 5.60 14.06
N ASP A 307 -2.98 6.80 13.78
CA ASP A 307 -4.15 7.36 14.47
C ASP A 307 -5.44 6.56 14.17
N ALA A 308 -5.49 5.87 13.03
CA ALA A 308 -6.56 4.94 12.69
C ALA A 308 -6.33 3.50 13.23
N GLY A 309 -5.24 3.25 13.96
CA GLY A 309 -4.98 1.97 14.61
C GLY A 309 -4.37 0.90 13.71
N THR A 310 -3.54 1.26 12.71
CA THR A 310 -2.85 0.26 11.89
C THR A 310 -2.08 -0.75 12.73
N TRP A 311 -2.20 -2.03 12.39
CA TRP A 311 -1.56 -3.11 13.16
C TRP A 311 -0.05 -3.10 13.04
N ALA A 312 0.49 -2.87 11.82
CA ALA A 312 1.93 -2.86 11.60
C ALA A 312 2.37 -1.64 10.79
N ILE A 313 3.69 -1.38 10.80
CA ILE A 313 4.38 -0.46 9.89
C ILE A 313 5.68 -1.12 9.45
N MET A 314 5.98 -1.04 8.15
CA MET A 314 7.22 -1.57 7.60
C MET A 314 8.33 -0.52 7.66
N SER A 315 9.51 -0.94 8.17
CA SER A 315 10.71 -0.11 8.15
C SER A 315 11.22 0.10 6.71
N PRO A 316 12.03 1.13 6.47
CA PRO A 316 12.66 1.29 5.17
C PRO A 316 13.77 0.24 4.99
N TYR A 317 14.27 0.11 3.76
CA TYR A 317 15.61 -0.42 3.53
C TYR A 317 16.65 0.47 4.22
N TYR A 318 17.93 0.19 4.06
CA TYR A 318 19.04 0.97 4.67
C TYR A 318 19.20 2.39 4.08
N VAL A 319 18.12 3.00 3.62
CA VAL A 319 18.09 4.38 3.10
C VAL A 319 17.55 5.30 4.18
N PHE A 320 18.34 6.28 4.56
CA PHE A 320 18.04 7.20 5.65
C PHE A 320 18.24 8.65 5.20
N PRO A 321 17.54 9.63 5.80
CA PRO A 321 17.78 11.05 5.57
C PRO A 321 19.24 11.43 5.79
N GLU A 322 19.78 12.31 4.94
CA GLU A 322 21.20 12.73 5.02
C GLU A 322 21.57 13.35 6.37
N PHE A 323 20.65 14.11 6.99
CA PHE A 323 20.88 14.78 8.27
C PHE A 323 21.02 13.82 9.47
N ILE A 324 20.57 12.56 9.33
CA ILE A 324 20.92 11.52 10.29
C ILE A 324 22.37 11.13 9.99
N GLU A 325 23.32 11.80 10.63
CA GLU A 325 24.76 11.51 10.47
C GLU A 325 25.05 10.01 10.50
N LYS A 326 26.20 9.56 9.93
CA LYS A 326 26.66 8.16 9.89
C LYS A 326 26.87 7.57 11.30
N LYS A 327 25.89 7.64 12.17
CA LYS A 327 25.87 7.05 13.49
C LYS A 327 25.54 5.56 13.40
N ARG A 328 26.09 4.79 14.31
CA ARG A 328 25.97 3.32 14.38
C ARG A 328 24.53 2.82 14.41
N ASP A 329 23.56 3.66 14.78
CA ASP A 329 22.19 3.26 15.11
C ASP A 329 21.12 4.07 14.37
N ARG A 330 21.32 4.36 13.06
CA ARG A 330 20.32 5.11 12.26
C ARG A 330 18.94 4.47 12.31
N ILE A 331 18.89 3.15 12.15
CA ILE A 331 17.63 2.40 12.19
C ILE A 331 16.95 2.51 13.57
N ARG A 332 17.73 2.54 14.67
CA ARG A 332 17.18 2.76 16.02
C ARG A 332 16.51 4.14 16.11
N ILE A 333 17.18 5.19 15.63
CA ILE A 333 16.60 6.56 15.63
C ILE A 333 15.25 6.56 14.89
N VAL A 334 15.19 5.94 13.72
CA VAL A 334 13.97 5.90 12.91
C VAL A 334 12.86 5.08 13.60
N LEU A 335 13.18 3.90 14.13
CA LEU A 335 12.16 2.99 14.66
C LEU A 335 11.81 3.24 16.12
N GLU A 336 12.80 3.56 16.98
CA GLU A 336 12.53 3.76 18.40
C GLU A 336 12.26 5.24 18.74
N ASP A 337 13.08 6.18 18.21
CA ASP A 337 12.91 7.57 18.60
C ASP A 337 11.76 8.22 17.85
N TRP A 338 11.65 8.03 16.51
CA TRP A 338 10.58 8.66 15.72
C TRP A 338 9.28 7.83 15.74
N LEU A 339 9.34 6.55 15.33
CA LEU A 339 8.13 5.76 15.17
C LEU A 339 7.47 5.42 16.52
N ARG A 340 8.25 4.85 17.47
CA ARG A 340 7.76 4.51 18.81
C ARG A 340 7.58 5.75 19.68
N GLY A 341 8.60 6.63 19.72
CA GLY A 341 8.66 7.80 20.60
C GLY A 341 7.79 8.95 20.13
N GLU A 342 8.14 9.58 19.00
CA GLU A 342 7.49 10.80 18.53
C GLU A 342 6.07 10.54 18.01
N LEU A 343 5.88 9.52 17.14
CA LEU A 343 4.56 9.17 16.60
C LEU A 343 3.71 8.29 17.52
N GLY A 344 4.30 7.75 18.60
CA GLY A 344 3.59 6.97 19.61
C GLY A 344 3.10 5.58 19.15
N PHE A 345 3.68 5.02 18.09
CA PHE A 345 3.25 3.74 17.53
C PHE A 345 3.42 2.58 18.51
N LYS A 346 2.36 1.83 18.78
CA LYS A 346 2.35 0.68 19.72
C LYS A 346 2.23 -0.68 19.01
N GLY A 347 1.94 -0.67 17.69
CA GLY A 347 1.75 -1.87 16.88
C GLY A 347 3.07 -2.59 16.53
N VAL A 348 3.01 -3.45 15.55
CA VAL A 348 4.10 -4.30 15.08
C VAL A 348 5.01 -3.55 14.10
N ILE A 349 6.32 -3.63 14.27
CA ILE A 349 7.28 -3.15 13.27
C ILE A 349 7.75 -4.33 12.44
N CYS A 350 7.52 -4.29 11.13
CA CYS A 350 8.01 -5.25 10.16
C CYS A 350 9.30 -4.72 9.50
N ALA A 351 10.40 -5.45 9.56
CA ALA A 351 11.57 -5.15 8.73
C ALA A 351 11.24 -5.42 7.26
N ASP A 352 11.71 -4.57 6.36
CA ASP A 352 11.59 -4.82 4.92
C ASP A 352 12.48 -6.01 4.50
N TRP A 353 12.29 -6.53 3.30
CA TRP A 353 12.85 -7.80 2.85
C TRP A 353 14.38 -7.89 2.97
N GLY A 354 14.83 -8.68 3.92
CA GLY A 354 16.24 -8.85 4.23
C GLY A 354 16.89 -7.71 5.03
N ALA A 355 16.15 -6.68 5.40
CA ALA A 355 16.62 -5.58 6.25
C ALA A 355 16.51 -5.93 7.74
N VAL A 356 17.10 -7.06 8.13
CA VAL A 356 17.00 -7.58 9.51
C VAL A 356 17.57 -6.62 10.54
N THR A 357 16.86 -6.44 11.66
CA THR A 357 17.25 -5.50 12.71
C THR A 357 16.67 -5.92 14.08
N PRO A 358 17.41 -5.72 15.19
CA PRO A 358 16.90 -6.02 16.53
C PRO A 358 15.76 -5.09 16.97
N TYR A 359 15.48 -4.02 16.21
CA TYR A 359 14.42 -3.04 16.52
C TYR A 359 13.09 -3.35 15.84
N ALA A 360 13.03 -4.32 14.90
CA ALA A 360 11.78 -4.80 14.33
C ALA A 360 11.21 -5.98 15.11
N ASP A 361 9.90 -6.17 15.02
CA ASP A 361 9.18 -7.30 15.62
C ASP A 361 9.10 -8.48 14.66
N ILE A 362 9.11 -8.21 13.35
CA ILE A 362 9.06 -9.20 12.28
C ILE A 362 10.26 -9.00 11.37
N GLN A 363 10.93 -10.09 10.99
CA GLN A 363 12.09 -10.10 10.10
C GLN A 363 11.66 -10.52 8.69
N GLY A 364 11.28 -9.53 7.86
CA GLY A 364 10.75 -9.76 6.52
C GLY A 364 11.74 -10.48 5.59
N GLY A 365 11.24 -11.46 4.83
CA GLY A 365 12.01 -12.24 3.87
C GLY A 365 13.00 -13.22 4.50
N CYS A 366 12.89 -13.53 5.79
CA CYS A 366 13.84 -14.39 6.50
C CYS A 366 13.21 -15.71 6.92
N SER A 367 13.91 -16.82 6.66
CA SER A 367 13.63 -18.15 7.21
C SER A 367 13.87 -18.18 8.72
N THR A 368 13.25 -19.13 9.41
CA THR A 368 13.42 -19.34 10.86
C THR A 368 14.89 -19.54 11.24
N GLY A 369 15.62 -20.38 10.52
CA GLY A 369 17.04 -20.63 10.81
C GLY A 369 17.90 -19.37 10.69
N ARG A 370 17.63 -18.51 9.70
CA ARG A 370 18.35 -17.23 9.59
C ARG A 370 18.02 -16.29 10.71
N VAL A 371 16.76 -16.21 11.09
CA VAL A 371 16.32 -15.35 12.20
C VAL A 371 16.97 -15.81 13.52
N GLU A 372 17.05 -17.11 13.76
CA GLU A 372 17.75 -17.69 14.92
C GLU A 372 19.21 -17.25 14.98
N GLU A 373 19.96 -17.38 13.86
CA GLU A 373 21.36 -16.94 13.78
C GLU A 373 21.53 -15.44 14.10
N GLU A 374 20.62 -14.60 13.61
CA GLU A 374 20.65 -13.15 13.89
C GLU A 374 20.34 -12.85 15.37
N PHE A 375 19.32 -13.51 15.96
CA PHE A 375 19.00 -13.31 17.37
C PHE A 375 20.10 -13.83 18.30
N ASP A 376 20.74 -14.96 18.00
CA ASP A 376 21.90 -15.46 18.75
C ASP A 376 23.02 -14.44 18.74
N ARG A 377 23.30 -13.81 17.59
CA ARG A 377 24.28 -12.76 17.46
C ARG A 377 23.91 -11.51 18.27
N TRP A 378 22.63 -11.08 18.20
CA TRP A 378 22.15 -9.89 18.91
C TRP A 378 22.15 -10.08 20.42
N LEU A 379 21.71 -11.23 20.91
CA LEU A 379 21.75 -11.61 22.34
C LEU A 379 23.20 -11.63 22.86
N LYS A 380 24.10 -12.28 22.14
CA LYS A 380 25.53 -12.31 22.47
C LYS A 380 26.17 -10.92 22.53
N ASN A 381 25.78 -10.03 21.62
CA ASN A 381 26.30 -8.67 21.54
C ASN A 381 25.50 -7.65 22.36
N LYS A 382 24.52 -8.09 23.15
CA LYS A 382 23.64 -7.24 23.96
C LYS A 382 22.91 -6.15 23.15
N GLN A 383 22.55 -6.47 21.90
CA GLN A 383 21.76 -5.61 21.02
C GLN A 383 20.25 -5.84 21.21
N THR A 384 19.88 -6.95 21.82
CA THR A 384 18.53 -7.32 22.28
C THR A 384 18.61 -8.17 23.53
N ASP A 385 17.47 -8.41 24.15
CA ASP A 385 17.29 -9.31 25.30
C ASP A 385 15.97 -10.07 25.19
N GLU A 386 15.73 -11.00 26.11
CA GLU A 386 14.51 -11.81 26.09
C GLU A 386 13.25 -10.97 26.30
N GLU A 387 13.30 -9.90 27.10
CA GLU A 387 12.13 -9.04 27.33
C GLU A 387 11.74 -8.28 26.05
N ARG A 388 12.72 -7.83 25.27
CA ARG A 388 12.47 -7.22 23.96
C ARG A 388 11.82 -8.24 23.00
N ILE A 389 12.29 -9.51 23.02
CA ILE A 389 11.70 -10.60 22.24
C ILE A 389 10.27 -10.87 22.71
N ASN A 390 10.04 -10.96 24.03
CA ASN A 390 8.72 -11.14 24.62
C ASN A 390 7.76 -10.02 24.19
N GLY A 391 8.23 -8.78 24.19
CA GLY A 391 7.45 -7.62 23.72
C GLY A 391 7.05 -7.72 22.27
N SER A 392 7.93 -8.21 21.40
CA SER A 392 7.63 -8.44 19.97
C SER A 392 6.59 -9.55 19.78
N VAL A 393 6.79 -10.68 20.44
CA VAL A 393 5.89 -11.85 20.37
C VAL A 393 4.52 -11.50 20.94
N ARG A 394 4.45 -10.75 22.05
CA ARG A 394 3.21 -10.27 22.65
C ARG A 394 2.35 -9.49 21.64
N ARG A 395 2.95 -8.56 20.87
CA ARG A 395 2.27 -7.79 19.83
C ARG A 395 1.79 -8.67 18.65
N ILE A 396 2.61 -9.63 18.24
CA ILE A 396 2.29 -10.57 17.18
C ILE A 396 1.12 -11.47 17.58
N LEU A 397 1.20 -12.09 18.76
CA LEU A 397 0.14 -12.98 19.27
C LEU A 397 -1.17 -12.24 19.48
N ALA A 398 -1.13 -11.00 20.03
CA ALA A 398 -2.33 -10.19 20.18
C ALA A 398 -3.05 -9.96 18.84
N GLY A 399 -2.32 -9.71 17.75
CA GLY A 399 -2.89 -9.62 16.40
C GLY A 399 -3.57 -10.93 15.98
N LYS A 400 -2.89 -12.08 16.15
CA LYS A 400 -3.43 -13.41 15.81
C LYS A 400 -4.73 -13.73 16.57
N PHE A 401 -4.78 -13.41 17.87
CA PHE A 401 -5.98 -13.60 18.69
C PHE A 401 -7.12 -12.70 18.24
N LYS A 402 -6.84 -11.40 18.04
CA LYS A 402 -7.87 -10.41 17.65
C LYS A 402 -8.56 -10.76 16.34
N ILE A 403 -7.81 -11.27 15.34
CA ILE A 403 -8.39 -11.66 14.05
C ILE A 403 -8.93 -13.11 14.03
N GLY A 404 -9.02 -13.76 15.21
CA GLY A 404 -9.68 -15.06 15.39
C GLY A 404 -8.91 -16.28 14.90
N LEU A 405 -7.60 -16.16 14.57
CA LEU A 405 -6.85 -17.28 13.98
C LEU A 405 -6.70 -18.49 14.92
N PHE A 406 -6.65 -18.27 16.23
CA PHE A 406 -6.58 -19.35 17.21
C PHE A 406 -7.86 -20.17 17.30
N ASP A 407 -8.99 -19.54 16.99
CA ASP A 407 -10.31 -20.13 17.14
C ASP A 407 -10.78 -20.74 15.81
N ASN A 408 -10.58 -20.02 14.70
CA ASN A 408 -10.90 -20.49 13.34
C ASN A 408 -9.83 -20.03 12.32
N PRO A 409 -8.79 -20.84 12.04
CA PRO A 409 -7.77 -20.51 11.04
C PRO A 409 -8.14 -20.94 9.62
N TYR A 410 -9.27 -21.62 9.40
CA TYR A 410 -9.66 -22.24 8.14
C TYR A 410 -10.68 -21.42 7.36
N VAL A 411 -10.61 -21.51 6.05
CA VAL A 411 -11.56 -20.87 5.11
C VAL A 411 -12.24 -21.93 4.24
N ASP A 412 -13.39 -21.61 3.66
CA ASP A 412 -14.08 -22.48 2.70
C ASP A 412 -13.57 -22.18 1.28
N PRO A 413 -12.93 -23.15 0.60
CA PRO A 413 -12.41 -22.95 -0.75
C PRO A 413 -13.48 -22.72 -1.83
N GLU A 414 -14.70 -23.22 -1.65
CA GLU A 414 -15.80 -23.00 -2.59
C GLU A 414 -16.41 -21.59 -2.39
N GLU A 415 -16.62 -21.18 -1.15
CA GLU A 415 -17.08 -19.83 -0.81
C GLU A 415 -16.09 -18.75 -1.26
N ALA A 416 -14.80 -18.99 -1.10
CA ALA A 416 -13.74 -18.10 -1.59
C ALA A 416 -13.89 -17.78 -3.08
N GLY A 417 -14.25 -18.76 -3.90
CA GLY A 417 -14.50 -18.59 -5.33
C GLY A 417 -15.74 -17.75 -5.67
N GLN A 418 -16.70 -17.62 -4.72
CA GLN A 418 -17.90 -16.82 -4.88
C GLN A 418 -17.69 -15.37 -4.43
N ILE A 419 -16.81 -15.15 -3.45
CA ILE A 419 -16.52 -13.83 -2.89
C ILE A 419 -15.54 -13.05 -3.77
N VAL A 420 -14.44 -13.71 -4.18
CA VAL A 420 -13.38 -13.05 -4.95
C VAL A 420 -13.85 -12.70 -6.35
N ASP A 421 -13.70 -11.43 -6.72
CA ASP A 421 -14.06 -10.90 -8.04
C ASP A 421 -15.57 -11.04 -8.35
N CYS A 422 -16.44 -10.93 -7.35
CA CYS A 422 -17.89 -10.95 -7.53
C CYS A 422 -18.41 -9.63 -8.14
N ASP A 423 -19.65 -9.64 -8.66
CA ASP A 423 -20.22 -8.49 -9.36
C ASP A 423 -20.32 -7.23 -8.48
N GLU A 424 -20.64 -7.39 -7.17
CA GLU A 424 -20.65 -6.27 -6.21
C GLU A 424 -19.25 -5.63 -6.10
N HIS A 425 -18.20 -6.44 -5.96
CA HIS A 425 -16.83 -5.97 -5.86
C HIS A 425 -16.38 -5.25 -7.14
N ARG A 426 -16.73 -5.82 -8.32
CA ARG A 426 -16.45 -5.18 -9.62
C ARG A 426 -17.17 -3.85 -9.77
N ALA A 427 -18.40 -3.72 -9.27
CA ALA A 427 -19.14 -2.47 -9.33
C ALA A 427 -18.46 -1.35 -8.52
N ILE A 428 -17.98 -1.66 -7.30
CA ILE A 428 -17.21 -0.72 -6.47
C ILE A 428 -15.92 -0.30 -7.19
N ALA A 429 -15.22 -1.25 -7.78
CA ALA A 429 -14.01 -0.98 -8.53
C ALA A 429 -14.28 -0.08 -9.76
N LYS A 430 -15.33 -0.38 -10.52
CA LYS A 430 -15.73 0.42 -11.68
C LYS A 430 -16.06 1.85 -11.30
N GLU A 431 -16.77 2.04 -10.20
CA GLU A 431 -17.10 3.38 -9.67
C GLU A 431 -15.83 4.16 -9.31
N ALA A 432 -14.87 3.54 -8.63
CA ALA A 432 -13.58 4.18 -8.33
C ALA A 432 -12.81 4.55 -9.60
N ALA A 433 -12.86 3.70 -10.64
CA ALA A 433 -12.24 3.98 -11.93
C ALA A 433 -12.86 5.18 -12.65
N HIS A 434 -14.15 5.41 -12.51
CA HIS A 434 -14.83 6.59 -13.02
C HIS A 434 -14.44 7.85 -12.23
N GLN A 435 -14.50 7.77 -10.90
CA GLN A 435 -14.26 8.90 -10.00
C GLN A 435 -12.85 9.49 -10.13
N CYS A 436 -11.84 8.70 -10.49
CA CYS A 436 -10.47 9.20 -10.59
C CYS A 436 -10.15 10.02 -11.85
N GLN A 437 -11.08 10.12 -12.80
CA GLN A 437 -10.80 10.76 -14.10
C GLN A 437 -10.76 12.29 -14.01
N VAL A 438 -9.76 12.89 -14.69
CA VAL A 438 -9.53 14.35 -14.75
C VAL A 438 -9.32 14.77 -16.19
N VAL A 439 -10.04 15.79 -16.64
CA VAL A 439 -9.84 16.42 -17.95
C VAL A 439 -9.01 17.70 -17.76
N LEU A 440 -7.76 17.71 -18.23
CA LEU A 440 -6.85 18.86 -18.09
C LEU A 440 -7.12 19.96 -19.11
N LYS A 441 -7.61 19.60 -20.31
CA LYS A 441 -7.89 20.51 -21.41
C LYS A 441 -9.08 20.00 -22.22
N ASN A 442 -9.98 20.88 -22.68
CA ASN A 442 -11.11 20.51 -23.55
C ASN A 442 -11.53 21.68 -24.42
N GLU A 443 -10.66 22.11 -25.34
CA GLU A 443 -10.94 23.13 -26.32
C GLU A 443 -11.91 22.59 -27.38
N GLY A 444 -12.87 23.39 -27.80
CA GLY A 444 -13.87 22.97 -28.77
C GLY A 444 -14.89 21.93 -28.27
N ASN A 445 -14.93 21.65 -26.98
CA ASN A 445 -15.84 20.67 -26.34
C ASN A 445 -15.77 19.27 -27.00
N LEU A 446 -14.57 18.75 -27.20
CA LEU A 446 -14.34 17.44 -27.82
C LEU A 446 -14.58 16.27 -26.88
N ILE A 447 -14.60 16.52 -25.57
CA ILE A 447 -14.99 15.55 -24.55
C ILE A 447 -16.30 16.05 -23.90
N PRO A 448 -17.38 15.25 -23.90
CA PRO A 448 -17.51 13.94 -24.55
C PRO A 448 -17.44 14.03 -26.08
N LEU A 449 -17.04 12.90 -26.72
CA LEU A 449 -16.92 12.84 -28.18
C LEU A 449 -18.25 13.13 -28.86
N PRO A 450 -18.30 14.09 -29.79
CA PRO A 450 -19.55 14.48 -30.45
C PRO A 450 -20.18 13.32 -31.23
N LYS A 451 -21.47 13.08 -31.03
CA LYS A 451 -22.22 12.00 -31.71
C LYS A 451 -22.16 12.13 -33.23
N GLY A 452 -22.02 11.01 -33.94
CA GLY A 452 -22.00 10.94 -35.38
C GLY A 452 -20.68 11.32 -36.05
N LYS A 453 -19.66 11.69 -35.26
CA LYS A 453 -18.32 11.97 -35.76
C LYS A 453 -17.52 10.69 -35.98
N LYS A 454 -16.70 10.68 -37.06
CA LYS A 454 -15.80 9.57 -37.35
C LYS A 454 -14.52 9.69 -36.53
N VAL A 455 -14.37 8.82 -35.54
CA VAL A 455 -13.24 8.84 -34.59
C VAL A 455 -12.16 7.86 -35.01
N LEU A 456 -10.92 8.35 -35.12
CA LEU A 456 -9.72 7.55 -35.34
C LEU A 456 -9.13 7.14 -33.98
N TRP A 457 -9.09 5.86 -33.68
CA TRP A 457 -8.35 5.30 -32.55
C TRP A 457 -6.91 5.01 -33.00
N ALA A 458 -6.05 6.02 -32.87
CA ALA A 458 -4.79 6.09 -33.61
C ALA A 458 -3.73 5.08 -33.15
N ASP A 459 -3.81 4.55 -31.91
CA ASP A 459 -2.84 3.59 -31.39
C ASP A 459 -2.84 2.22 -32.09
N ALA A 460 -3.86 1.93 -32.88
CA ALA A 460 -3.95 0.70 -33.67
C ALA A 460 -3.04 0.73 -34.91
N TYR A 461 -2.46 1.88 -35.22
CA TYR A 461 -1.77 2.14 -36.49
C TYR A 461 -0.34 2.65 -36.25
N THR A 462 0.53 2.46 -37.24
CA THR A 462 1.84 3.14 -37.24
C THR A 462 1.66 4.65 -37.34
N PRO A 463 2.64 5.48 -36.96
CA PRO A 463 2.54 6.93 -37.06
C PRO A 463 2.15 7.43 -38.48
N ALA A 464 2.77 6.87 -39.52
CA ALA A 464 2.46 7.24 -40.92
C ALA A 464 1.03 6.86 -41.33
N GLN A 465 0.58 5.65 -40.96
CA GLN A 465 -0.81 5.23 -41.22
C GLN A 465 -1.82 6.09 -40.45
N ALA A 466 -1.53 6.43 -39.20
CA ALA A 466 -2.38 7.29 -38.38
C ALA A 466 -2.52 8.69 -38.99
N GLY A 467 -1.43 9.29 -39.51
CA GLY A 467 -1.46 10.55 -40.21
C GLY A 467 -2.31 10.49 -41.52
N GLU A 468 -2.18 9.44 -42.30
CA GLU A 468 -3.00 9.29 -43.52
C GLU A 468 -4.49 9.08 -43.21
N LEU A 469 -4.81 8.24 -42.20
CA LEU A 469 -6.19 8.00 -41.78
C LEU A 469 -6.84 9.25 -41.17
N ALA A 470 -6.08 10.06 -40.44
CA ALA A 470 -6.56 11.29 -39.84
C ALA A 470 -7.21 12.24 -40.86
N LYS A 471 -6.68 12.32 -42.08
CA LYS A 471 -7.26 13.13 -43.17
C LYS A 471 -8.73 12.82 -43.50
N THR A 472 -9.22 11.65 -43.12
CA THR A 472 -10.58 11.16 -43.40
C THR A 472 -11.43 10.95 -42.16
N HIS A 473 -10.95 11.39 -40.99
CA HIS A 473 -11.63 11.31 -39.71
C HIS A 473 -11.86 12.70 -39.14
N ASP A 474 -12.90 12.84 -38.32
CA ASP A 474 -13.26 14.13 -37.70
C ASP A 474 -12.43 14.40 -36.43
N ILE A 475 -12.01 13.36 -35.72
CA ILE A 475 -11.30 13.44 -34.44
C ILE A 475 -10.33 12.25 -34.34
N ALA A 476 -9.15 12.47 -33.77
CA ALA A 476 -8.21 11.41 -33.45
C ALA A 476 -8.03 11.29 -31.91
N VAL A 477 -8.13 10.08 -31.41
CA VAL A 477 -7.82 9.74 -30.01
C VAL A 477 -6.47 9.03 -29.95
N VAL A 478 -5.56 9.55 -29.13
CA VAL A 478 -4.17 9.07 -29.02
C VAL A 478 -3.79 8.88 -27.57
N ASN A 479 -3.27 7.69 -27.20
CA ASN A 479 -2.67 7.49 -25.89
C ASN A 479 -1.26 8.10 -25.84
N VAL A 480 -1.05 8.99 -24.90
CA VAL A 480 0.24 9.61 -24.62
C VAL A 480 0.92 8.82 -23.50
N ARG A 481 1.96 8.07 -23.89
CA ARG A 481 2.73 7.22 -22.96
C ARG A 481 4.09 7.83 -22.70
N GLY A 482 4.54 7.66 -21.47
CA GLY A 482 5.88 8.06 -21.06
C GLY A 482 6.44 7.08 -20.03
N TYR A 483 7.73 7.17 -19.80
CA TYR A 483 8.47 6.32 -18.89
C TYR A 483 9.49 7.13 -18.11
N ASN A 484 9.86 6.63 -16.93
CA ASN A 484 11.07 7.07 -16.26
C ASN A 484 12.28 6.24 -16.71
N GLY A 485 13.48 6.70 -16.36
CA GLY A 485 14.73 6.08 -16.76
C GLY A 485 14.87 4.60 -16.40
N VAL A 486 14.22 4.14 -15.34
CA VAL A 486 14.29 2.72 -14.92
C VAL A 486 13.69 1.80 -15.97
N GLY A 487 12.48 2.11 -16.47
CA GLY A 487 11.79 1.30 -17.47
C GLY A 487 12.57 1.16 -18.79
N HIS A 488 13.24 2.22 -19.21
CA HIS A 488 14.00 2.28 -20.46
C HIS A 488 15.50 2.48 -20.26
N ARG A 489 16.00 2.39 -19.02
CA ARG A 489 17.42 2.55 -18.68
C ARG A 489 18.04 3.87 -19.18
N LYS A 490 17.25 4.94 -19.18
CA LYS A 490 17.72 6.29 -19.50
C LYS A 490 18.07 7.05 -18.22
N TYR A 491 19.30 7.51 -18.15
CA TYR A 491 19.84 8.25 -17.02
C TYR A 491 20.55 9.50 -17.53
N GLU A 492 20.55 10.54 -16.72
CA GLU A 492 21.35 11.72 -16.95
C GLU A 492 22.22 11.98 -15.72
N GLY A 493 23.53 11.78 -15.89
CA GLY A 493 24.44 11.72 -14.77
C GLY A 493 24.06 10.54 -13.85
N GLN A 494 23.69 10.85 -12.61
CA GLN A 494 23.20 9.86 -11.63
C GLN A 494 21.68 9.85 -11.49
N ASP A 495 20.99 10.81 -12.09
CA ASP A 495 19.55 11.01 -11.95
C ASP A 495 18.75 10.26 -13.03
N LEU A 496 17.53 9.87 -12.68
CA LEU A 496 16.58 9.34 -13.65
C LEU A 496 16.04 10.47 -14.54
N ILE A 497 15.67 10.14 -15.77
CA ILE A 497 14.97 11.04 -16.68
C ILE A 497 13.59 10.48 -17.05
N MET A 498 12.64 11.37 -17.28
CA MET A 498 11.31 11.06 -17.76
C MET A 498 11.16 11.54 -19.19
N PHE A 499 10.42 10.80 -20.01
CA PHE A 499 10.24 11.14 -21.43
C PHE A 499 8.95 10.53 -22.00
N VAL A 500 8.44 11.15 -23.07
CA VAL A 500 7.36 10.59 -23.89
C VAL A 500 7.95 9.59 -24.89
N GLU A 501 7.24 8.50 -25.18
CA GLU A 501 7.67 7.53 -26.21
C GLU A 501 7.83 8.20 -27.58
N ASP A 502 8.94 7.91 -28.27
CA ASP A 502 9.25 8.49 -29.58
C ASP A 502 8.17 8.17 -30.62
N GLU A 503 7.64 6.95 -30.63
CA GLU A 503 6.56 6.54 -31.53
C GLU A 503 5.26 7.33 -31.27
N CYS A 504 4.93 7.57 -30.00
CA CYS A 504 3.78 8.37 -29.60
C CYS A 504 3.93 9.82 -30.08
N THR A 505 5.10 10.41 -29.87
CA THR A 505 5.41 11.78 -30.32
C THR A 505 5.32 11.88 -31.84
N THR A 506 5.85 10.90 -32.58
CA THR A 506 5.81 10.87 -34.04
C THR A 506 4.36 10.74 -34.57
N ARG A 507 3.55 9.89 -33.93
CA ARG A 507 2.12 9.72 -34.26
C ARG A 507 1.33 11.01 -34.04
N LEU A 508 1.51 11.66 -32.91
CA LEU A 508 0.85 12.92 -32.58
C LEU A 508 1.18 14.02 -33.62
N LYS A 509 2.44 14.15 -34.00
CA LYS A 509 2.89 15.12 -35.02
C LYS A 509 2.28 14.82 -36.38
N ALA A 510 2.30 13.56 -36.81
CA ALA A 510 1.72 13.16 -38.11
C ALA A 510 0.21 13.43 -38.19
N ILE A 511 -0.53 13.30 -37.10
CA ILE A 511 -1.95 13.64 -37.03
C ILE A 511 -2.13 15.17 -37.04
N HIS A 512 -1.37 15.88 -36.20
CA HIS A 512 -1.46 17.34 -36.10
C HIS A 512 -1.23 18.05 -37.44
N GLU A 513 -0.29 17.57 -38.26
CA GLU A 513 -0.01 18.10 -39.61
C GLU A 513 -1.22 18.03 -40.57
N THR A 514 -2.20 17.18 -40.28
CA THR A 514 -3.44 17.07 -41.07
C THR A 514 -4.53 18.09 -40.69
N GLY A 515 -4.38 18.76 -39.54
CA GLY A 515 -5.37 19.64 -38.94
C GLY A 515 -6.53 18.90 -38.27
N THR A 516 -6.44 17.57 -38.11
CA THR A 516 -7.47 16.77 -37.41
C THR A 516 -7.37 17.00 -35.90
N PRO A 517 -8.47 17.39 -35.22
CA PRO A 517 -8.51 17.59 -33.78
C PRO A 517 -8.04 16.36 -32.99
N ILE A 518 -7.26 16.59 -31.96
CA ILE A 518 -6.61 15.54 -31.15
C ILE A 518 -7.18 15.52 -29.72
N VAL A 519 -7.70 14.37 -29.32
CA VAL A 519 -7.97 14.02 -27.92
C VAL A 519 -6.83 13.14 -27.41
N ALA A 520 -6.01 13.68 -26.52
CA ALA A 520 -4.89 12.98 -25.92
C ALA A 520 -5.31 12.31 -24.61
N ILE A 521 -5.06 11.01 -24.48
CA ILE A 521 -5.22 10.27 -23.22
C ILE A 521 -3.85 10.21 -22.53
N TYR A 522 -3.59 11.11 -21.60
CA TYR A 522 -2.34 11.16 -20.87
C TYR A 522 -2.27 10.01 -19.85
N GLN A 523 -1.41 9.02 -20.13
CA GLN A 523 -1.26 7.82 -19.32
C GLN A 523 -0.38 8.10 -18.08
N LEU A 524 -0.97 8.63 -17.01
CA LEU A 524 -0.30 8.83 -15.72
C LEU A 524 -0.23 7.50 -14.95
N ARG A 525 0.43 6.50 -15.55
CA ARG A 525 0.59 5.17 -14.96
C ARG A 525 1.63 5.13 -13.85
N GLY A 526 2.36 6.20 -13.67
CA GLY A 526 3.48 6.24 -12.77
C GLY A 526 3.94 7.64 -12.48
N ASN A 527 4.73 8.15 -13.39
CA ASN A 527 5.40 9.41 -13.23
C ASN A 527 4.67 10.51 -13.99
N PRO A 528 4.56 11.71 -13.42
CA PRO A 528 4.08 12.89 -14.13
C PRO A 528 5.15 13.41 -15.11
N PHE A 529 5.35 12.71 -16.23
CA PHE A 529 6.32 13.10 -17.24
C PHE A 529 5.90 14.34 -18.03
N PRO A 530 6.87 15.19 -18.46
CA PRO A 530 6.58 16.42 -19.19
C PRO A 530 5.88 16.17 -20.54
N ILE A 531 4.80 16.91 -20.82
CA ILE A 531 4.05 16.84 -22.08
C ILE A 531 3.82 18.21 -22.72
N PRO A 532 4.81 19.13 -22.79
CA PRO A 532 4.59 20.50 -23.23
C PRO A 532 4.06 20.59 -24.66
N TRP A 533 4.54 19.74 -25.57
CA TRP A 533 4.05 19.70 -26.96
C TRP A 533 2.57 19.27 -27.01
N VAL A 534 2.17 18.26 -26.22
CA VAL A 534 0.77 17.79 -26.15
C VAL A 534 -0.13 18.88 -25.58
N ALA A 535 0.29 19.54 -24.50
CA ALA A 535 -0.46 20.62 -23.88
C ALA A 535 -0.72 21.80 -24.86
N GLN A 536 0.24 22.06 -25.74
CA GLN A 536 0.13 23.12 -26.74
C GLN A 536 -0.75 22.70 -27.94
N ASN A 537 -0.63 21.46 -28.43
CA ASN A 537 -1.14 21.06 -29.74
C ASN A 537 -2.31 20.07 -29.71
N ALA A 538 -2.61 19.43 -28.61
CA ALA A 538 -3.85 18.64 -28.48
C ALA A 538 -5.01 19.55 -28.09
N ASP A 539 -6.19 19.29 -28.63
CA ASP A 539 -7.41 20.07 -28.39
C ASP A 539 -8.07 19.65 -27.06
N ALA A 540 -7.92 18.38 -26.69
CA ALA A 540 -8.37 17.89 -25.39
C ALA A 540 -7.35 16.92 -24.76
N ILE A 541 -7.27 16.93 -23.41
CA ILE A 541 -6.36 16.08 -22.64
C ILE A 541 -7.12 15.48 -21.47
N LEU A 542 -7.24 14.16 -21.44
CA LEU A 542 -7.82 13.37 -20.36
C LEU A 542 -6.72 12.57 -19.65
N VAL A 543 -6.66 12.63 -18.33
CA VAL A 543 -5.74 11.83 -17.52
C VAL A 543 -6.29 10.41 -17.36
N SER A 544 -5.45 9.42 -17.64
CA SER A 544 -5.70 8.01 -17.32
C SER A 544 -4.63 7.51 -16.35
N TYR A 545 -5.03 7.09 -15.17
CA TYR A 545 -4.11 6.53 -14.18
C TYR A 545 -3.70 5.08 -14.47
N GLY A 546 -4.14 4.53 -15.61
CA GLY A 546 -3.79 3.17 -16.04
C GLY A 546 -4.26 2.09 -15.06
N ALA A 547 -5.22 2.39 -14.23
CA ALA A 547 -5.85 1.44 -13.34
C ALA A 547 -6.45 0.32 -14.19
N HIS A 548 -5.76 -0.82 -14.20
CA HIS A 548 -6.28 -2.05 -14.79
C HIS A 548 -7.24 -2.67 -13.77
N TRP A 549 -8.46 -2.19 -13.75
CA TRP A 549 -9.56 -2.80 -13.00
C TRP A 549 -9.96 -4.09 -13.72
N HIS A 550 -9.08 -5.11 -13.65
CA HIS A 550 -9.34 -6.37 -14.32
C HIS A 550 -10.24 -7.27 -13.47
N GLY A 551 -11.44 -7.48 -13.95
CA GLY A 551 -12.12 -8.75 -13.78
C GLY A 551 -11.44 -9.86 -14.57
N ALA A 552 -11.79 -11.13 -14.27
CA ALA A 552 -11.21 -12.31 -14.86
C ALA A 552 -11.18 -12.27 -16.41
N LYS A 553 -10.12 -12.89 -16.95
CA LYS A 553 -9.93 -13.29 -18.36
C LYS A 553 -10.73 -12.52 -19.43
N GLY A 554 -10.05 -11.59 -20.08
CA GLY A 554 -10.35 -11.25 -21.46
C GLY A 554 -11.27 -10.08 -21.69
N ASP A 555 -11.91 -9.50 -20.69
CA ASP A 555 -12.68 -8.28 -20.86
C ASP A 555 -11.75 -7.09 -21.03
N ARG A 556 -11.51 -6.76 -22.31
CA ARG A 556 -10.88 -5.50 -22.71
C ARG A 556 -11.74 -4.28 -22.34
N GLU A 557 -12.92 -4.49 -21.76
CA GLU A 557 -13.94 -3.49 -21.47
C GLU A 557 -13.70 -2.68 -20.19
N THR A 558 -12.89 -3.13 -19.26
CA THR A 558 -12.56 -2.36 -18.06
C THR A 558 -11.30 -1.51 -18.23
N ARG A 559 -11.26 -0.68 -19.25
CA ARG A 559 -10.20 0.28 -19.49
C ARG A 559 -10.40 1.53 -18.64
N GLY A 560 -10.17 1.42 -17.33
CA GLY A 560 -9.86 2.55 -16.46
C GLY A 560 -10.85 3.73 -16.42
N GLY A 561 -12.13 3.56 -16.72
CA GLY A 561 -13.17 4.60 -16.59
C GLY A 561 -13.14 5.74 -17.61
N TRP A 562 -12.07 5.92 -18.38
CA TRP A 562 -11.96 6.99 -19.36
C TRP A 562 -12.86 6.81 -20.62
N PRO A 563 -13.22 5.58 -21.06
CA PRO A 563 -14.16 5.43 -22.19
C PRO A 563 -15.53 6.03 -21.90
N GLU A 564 -16.02 5.88 -20.67
CA GLU A 564 -17.30 6.40 -20.23
C GLU A 564 -17.28 7.94 -20.10
N ILE A 565 -16.12 8.54 -19.83
CA ILE A 565 -15.93 10.00 -19.94
C ILE A 565 -15.99 10.45 -21.39
N LEU A 566 -15.33 9.71 -22.30
CA LEU A 566 -15.36 10.03 -23.74
C LEU A 566 -16.74 9.83 -24.37
N SER A 567 -17.53 8.86 -23.90
CA SER A 567 -18.91 8.66 -24.39
C SER A 567 -19.91 9.67 -23.77
N GLY A 568 -19.55 10.31 -22.67
CA GLY A 568 -20.43 11.19 -21.89
C GLY A 568 -21.40 10.44 -20.96
N GLU A 569 -21.17 9.17 -20.74
CA GLU A 569 -21.93 8.37 -19.77
C GLU A 569 -21.57 8.72 -18.33
N TYR A 570 -20.36 9.24 -18.12
CA TYR A 570 -19.88 9.66 -16.81
C TYR A 570 -19.20 11.03 -16.87
N GLU A 571 -19.40 11.86 -15.85
CA GLU A 571 -18.73 13.16 -15.69
C GLU A 571 -17.40 13.00 -14.95
N PRO A 572 -16.29 13.61 -15.38
CA PRO A 572 -15.03 13.56 -14.65
C PRO A 572 -15.15 14.31 -13.31
N THR A 573 -14.83 13.64 -12.22
CA THR A 573 -14.91 14.19 -10.86
C THR A 573 -13.57 14.16 -10.12
N GLY A 574 -12.55 13.52 -10.71
CA GLY A 574 -11.26 13.30 -10.08
C GLY A 574 -10.47 14.57 -9.82
N VAL A 575 -9.41 14.43 -9.03
CA VAL A 575 -8.47 15.52 -8.69
C VAL A 575 -7.05 15.09 -9.05
N LEU A 576 -6.32 15.96 -9.74
CA LEU A 576 -4.91 15.74 -10.05
C LEU A 576 -4.09 15.86 -8.76
N ARG A 577 -3.47 14.78 -8.33
CA ARG A 577 -2.77 14.65 -7.04
C ARG A 577 -1.26 14.86 -7.10
N VAL A 578 -0.77 15.25 -8.25
CA VAL A 578 0.64 15.59 -8.49
C VAL A 578 0.71 16.75 -9.47
N GLN A 579 1.73 17.59 -9.34
CA GLN A 579 2.06 18.56 -10.38
C GLN A 579 2.63 17.85 -11.62
N ILE A 580 2.34 18.36 -12.82
CA ILE A 580 2.95 17.87 -14.07
C ILE A 580 4.00 18.88 -14.52
N PRO A 581 5.28 18.51 -14.65
CA PRO A 581 6.35 19.43 -15.01
C PRO A 581 6.28 19.87 -16.46
N ARG A 582 6.79 21.08 -16.75
CA ARG A 582 6.96 21.60 -18.12
C ARG A 582 8.12 20.94 -18.86
N SER A 583 9.18 20.60 -18.14
CA SER A 583 10.41 20.05 -18.71
C SER A 583 11.23 19.29 -17.68
N MET A 584 12.24 18.56 -18.15
CA MET A 584 13.22 17.91 -17.28
C MET A 584 14.12 18.91 -16.57
N GLU A 585 14.38 20.09 -17.14
CA GLU A 585 15.13 21.16 -16.48
C GLU A 585 14.39 21.63 -15.22
N GLN A 586 13.06 21.78 -15.30
CA GLN A 586 12.23 22.12 -14.15
C GLN A 586 12.32 21.04 -13.06
N VAL A 587 12.25 19.75 -13.45
CA VAL A 587 12.37 18.62 -12.50
C VAL A 587 13.75 18.59 -11.83
N LYS A 588 14.82 18.91 -12.54
CA LYS A 588 16.19 18.97 -11.95
C LYS A 588 16.38 20.15 -11.01
N ALA A 589 15.64 21.22 -11.20
CA ALA A 589 15.74 22.44 -10.39
C ALA A 589 14.97 22.35 -9.06
N GLN A 590 14.05 21.39 -8.93
CA GLN A 590 13.28 21.18 -7.72
C GLN A 590 14.10 20.61 -6.56
N ARG A 591 13.49 20.58 -5.37
CA ARG A 591 13.97 19.83 -4.21
C ARG A 591 13.15 18.54 -4.07
N GLU A 592 13.83 17.37 -4.03
CA GLU A 592 13.16 16.07 -3.97
C GLU A 592 12.33 15.84 -2.69
N ASP A 593 12.51 16.67 -1.66
CA ASP A 593 11.86 16.55 -0.36
C ASP A 593 10.66 17.50 -0.16
N LEU A 594 10.36 18.33 -1.16
CA LEU A 594 9.26 19.32 -1.06
C LEU A 594 8.08 18.95 -1.96
N PRO A 595 6.83 19.16 -1.48
CA PRO A 595 5.66 19.16 -2.34
C PRO A 595 5.51 20.50 -3.07
N PHE A 596 4.80 20.51 -4.18
CA PHE A 596 4.30 21.72 -4.88
C PHE A 596 5.39 22.71 -5.33
N ASP A 597 6.62 22.23 -5.56
CA ASP A 597 7.76 23.10 -5.79
C ASP A 597 8.24 23.18 -7.25
N LEU A 598 7.54 22.51 -8.20
CA LEU A 598 7.90 22.56 -9.61
C LEU A 598 7.81 23.98 -10.17
N GLY A 599 8.95 24.50 -10.63
CA GLY A 599 9.07 25.84 -11.16
C GLY A 599 9.18 26.95 -10.12
N CYS A 600 9.30 26.60 -8.84
CA CYS A 600 9.57 27.55 -7.77
C CYS A 600 10.98 28.13 -7.85
N THR A 601 11.13 29.38 -7.43
CA THR A 601 12.42 29.99 -7.12
C THR A 601 12.98 29.41 -5.81
N LYS A 602 14.26 29.64 -5.55
CA LYS A 602 14.89 29.18 -4.30
C LYS A 602 14.21 29.76 -3.06
N GLU A 603 13.82 31.03 -3.08
CA GLU A 603 13.10 31.70 -1.99
C GLU A 603 11.72 31.06 -1.75
N GLU A 604 11.03 30.66 -2.80
CA GLU A 604 9.73 30.00 -2.70
C GLU A 604 9.87 28.59 -2.12
N MET A 605 10.88 27.82 -2.53
CA MET A 605 11.21 26.51 -1.94
C MET A 605 11.53 26.63 -0.44
N GLU A 606 12.30 27.66 -0.03
CA GLU A 606 12.58 27.91 1.39
C GLU A 606 11.32 28.29 2.19
N ARG A 607 10.35 28.99 1.57
CA ARG A 607 9.06 29.28 2.20
C ARG A 607 8.24 28.00 2.41
N ILE A 608 8.24 27.07 1.44
CA ILE A 608 7.58 25.76 1.55
C ILE A 608 8.22 24.98 2.71
N ALA A 609 9.56 24.85 2.72
CA ALA A 609 10.29 24.14 3.75
C ALA A 609 10.04 24.73 5.15
N ALA A 610 10.05 26.06 5.28
CA ALA A 610 9.82 26.74 6.54
C ALA A 610 8.39 26.53 7.08
N ALA A 611 7.37 26.51 6.23
CA ALA A 611 6.00 26.18 6.65
C ALA A 611 5.92 24.75 7.20
N ILE A 612 6.46 23.77 6.47
CA ILE A 612 6.53 22.36 6.92
C ILE A 612 7.27 22.27 8.27
N GLY A 613 8.41 22.93 8.41
CA GLY A 613 9.19 22.94 9.65
C GLY A 613 8.41 23.45 10.87
N LYS A 614 7.50 24.40 10.66
CA LYS A 614 6.59 24.94 11.69
C LYS A 614 5.37 24.08 11.94
N GLY A 615 5.12 23.05 11.10
CA GLY A 615 3.88 22.26 11.14
C GLY A 615 2.69 23.01 10.52
N GLU A 616 2.95 23.99 9.66
CA GLU A 616 1.94 24.73 8.90
C GLU A 616 1.76 24.11 7.51
N PRO A 617 0.56 24.16 6.90
CA PRO A 617 0.37 23.75 5.51
C PRO A 617 1.32 24.52 4.58
N PRO A 618 2.06 23.84 3.69
CA PRO A 618 2.93 24.50 2.74
C PRO A 618 2.11 25.32 1.74
N PRO A 619 2.61 26.49 1.31
CA PRO A 619 1.96 27.26 0.26
C PRO A 619 1.91 26.45 -1.04
N ARG A 620 0.77 26.47 -1.69
CA ARG A 620 0.50 25.83 -3.00
C ARG A 620 0.55 26.90 -4.10
N HIS A 621 0.76 26.50 -5.34
CA HIS A 621 0.69 27.39 -6.52
C HIS A 621 1.71 28.57 -6.50
N LEU A 622 2.90 28.34 -5.96
CA LEU A 622 3.99 29.32 -6.03
C LEU A 622 4.78 29.19 -7.34
N GLY A 623 4.99 27.96 -7.80
CA GLY A 623 5.74 27.68 -9.01
C GLY A 623 4.93 27.85 -10.30
N ASP A 624 5.49 27.34 -11.41
CA ASP A 624 4.87 27.37 -12.74
C ASP A 624 4.99 26.00 -13.43
N PRO A 625 4.35 24.94 -12.88
CA PRO A 625 4.29 23.63 -13.53
C PRO A 625 3.48 23.70 -14.84
N LEU A 626 3.52 22.65 -15.65
CA LEU A 626 2.68 22.56 -16.83
C LEU A 626 1.21 22.44 -16.46
N PHE A 627 0.92 21.62 -15.43
CA PHE A 627 -0.40 21.51 -14.79
C PHE A 627 -0.23 21.47 -13.28
N GLU A 628 -1.03 22.27 -12.61
CA GLU A 628 -1.03 22.42 -11.15
C GLU A 628 -1.62 21.20 -10.44
N TYR A 629 -1.15 20.96 -9.20
CA TYR A 629 -1.85 20.12 -8.24
C TYR A 629 -3.28 20.62 -8.00
N GLY A 630 -4.22 19.70 -7.79
CA GLY A 630 -5.58 20.05 -7.37
C GLY A 630 -6.54 20.40 -8.51
N ILE A 631 -6.13 20.29 -9.79
CA ILE A 631 -7.07 20.40 -10.93
C ILE A 631 -8.16 19.35 -10.77
N LYS A 632 -9.44 19.79 -10.77
CA LYS A 632 -10.60 18.94 -10.49
C LYS A 632 -11.54 18.83 -11.69
N GLY A 633 -12.01 17.60 -11.96
CA GLY A 633 -13.03 17.31 -12.95
C GLY A 633 -12.64 17.81 -14.34
N TRP A 634 -13.34 18.84 -14.82
CA TRP A 634 -13.14 19.42 -16.16
C TRP A 634 -11.94 20.39 -16.27
N GLY A 635 -11.18 20.59 -15.20
CA GLY A 635 -10.07 21.52 -15.21
C GLY A 635 -10.48 22.98 -15.48
N PRO A 636 -9.53 23.85 -15.88
CA PRO A 636 -9.77 25.27 -16.03
C PRO A 636 -10.58 25.65 -17.29
N THR A 637 -10.91 24.71 -18.16
CA THR A 637 -11.56 24.96 -19.46
C THR A 637 -13.09 24.84 -19.45
N LYS A 638 -13.70 24.49 -18.32
CA LYS A 638 -15.17 24.49 -18.18
C LYS A 638 -15.62 25.90 -17.84
N GLY A 639 -15.93 26.70 -18.83
CA GLY A 639 -16.50 28.05 -18.63
C GLY A 639 -15.84 29.19 -19.41
N LYS A 640 -15.19 28.89 -20.55
CA LYS A 640 -14.84 29.89 -21.55
C LYS A 640 -15.66 29.73 -22.80
#